data_3e82521a7b8f03b71e3b71e2418f8252
#
_entry.id   3e82521a7b8f03b71e3b71e2418f8252
#
_cell.length_a   1.000
_cell.length_b   1.000
_cell.length_c   1.000
_cell.angle_alpha   90.00
_cell.angle_beta   90.00
_cell.angle_gamma   90.00
#
_symmetry.space_group_name_H-M   'P 1'
#
loop_
_entity.id
_entity.type
_entity.pdbx_description
1 polymer ?
#
loop_
_entity_poly.entity_id
_entity_poly.type
_entity_poly.pdbx_seq_one_letter_code
_entity_poly.pdbx_strand_id
1 'polypeptide(L)'
;MTREEQLNVIKSADNAYYNLNNPTMTDQEYDALRTDYIEKYGSDDLNYVPGNSITSRKFKHPIEVTSLAKVDEDEVAKLKSEIKRLGSVVIEPKYDGLTVVAYPKEDGSYFFVTRGSGSEGDILKWFKNEKLTGSNTKDAIRGEAFMTQENFEKMNADLIKNGEEPKANPRNAAAGILNPARKEVSPYLNLISYICYDVIGLDVSESEKLNYITANTPFEATSFYVFNSGNDLDTIVKYISNRRNEIVENNTYPIDGMVVKSNEDGSLKKFGSTDHHPKNAFAVKSCQSAVYSILENVSWQLGKTGALTPIAEFDPIHILGSTVSKASLSNPDEIKRLNLKIGDKIGVIKAREIIPKIVINNGGGNKDIVIPDKCPSCGQPLIKNGPVLQCQNELCNEKIAQKIAFMGSKKVLNIDGLSIQTARKIVNYFYDNYTDLLESEGQNIIFYLKKEDILKLDGFSEKSANNLYKSIQDVTLPNKVSIPRFIKACCVDSIGEDVGKILAMEYGSLQSMYDALSPTMRSKDEYTFIHDKLNSLDGIGKETAKVVLSEDFWISINNLWSYIEPADYELPNTESSNNNISGKIFVLTGKMPKKRNEYETMITSKGGIVAGSVSKNTDYLVIADVRSTSSKAVKARKLGTKLISPEELEELL
;
A
#
# COMPACT_ATOMS: atom_id res chain seq x y z
N MET A 1 -12.18 45.59 -1.58
CA MET A 1 -12.36 44.71 -0.41
C MET A 1 -11.21 44.92 0.55
N THR A 2 -11.47 45.01 1.84
CA THR A 2 -10.42 44.96 2.86
C THR A 2 -9.77 43.59 2.91
N ARG A 3 -8.60 43.46 3.59
CA ARG A 3 -7.93 42.17 3.78
C ARG A 3 -8.86 41.09 4.34
N GLU A 4 -9.63 41.46 5.35
CA GLU A 4 -10.53 40.53 6.05
C GLU A 4 -11.74 40.16 5.20
N GLU A 5 -12.32 41.10 4.46
CA GLU A 5 -13.43 40.83 3.53
C GLU A 5 -13.00 39.86 2.41
N GLN A 6 -11.83 40.09 1.80
CA GLN A 6 -11.35 39.27 0.72
C GLN A 6 -10.99 37.86 1.21
N LEU A 7 -10.37 37.74 2.38
CA LEU A 7 -10.08 36.47 3.03
C LEU A 7 -11.36 35.67 3.34
N ASN A 8 -12.39 36.34 3.82
CA ASN A 8 -13.68 35.69 4.12
C ASN A 8 -14.38 35.20 2.84
N VAL A 9 -14.29 35.94 1.74
CA VAL A 9 -14.81 35.46 0.43
C VAL A 9 -14.08 34.23 -0.05
N ILE A 10 -12.74 34.21 0.03
CA ILE A 10 -11.93 33.02 -0.34
C ILE A 10 -12.31 31.82 0.53
N LYS A 11 -12.35 31.97 1.85
CA LYS A 11 -12.74 30.89 2.79
C LYS A 11 -14.18 30.40 2.58
N SER A 12 -15.10 31.31 2.22
CA SER A 12 -16.49 30.95 1.90
C SER A 12 -16.58 30.15 0.60
N ALA A 13 -15.81 30.54 -0.42
CA ALA A 13 -15.74 29.82 -1.68
C ALA A 13 -15.12 28.43 -1.50
N ASP A 14 -14.05 28.30 -0.71
CA ASP A 14 -13.45 27.01 -0.34
C ASP A 14 -14.47 26.09 0.35
N ASN A 15 -15.22 26.63 1.30
CA ASN A 15 -16.25 25.86 1.99
C ASN A 15 -17.37 25.41 1.05
N ALA A 16 -17.78 26.27 0.13
CA ALA A 16 -18.81 25.96 -0.85
C ALA A 16 -18.36 24.87 -1.84
N TYR A 17 -17.12 24.96 -2.31
CA TYR A 17 -16.55 24.00 -3.25
C TYR A 17 -16.24 22.66 -2.59
N TYR A 18 -15.42 22.66 -1.52
CA TYR A 18 -14.88 21.42 -0.93
C TYR A 18 -15.83 20.72 0.05
N ASN A 19 -16.70 21.46 0.73
CA ASN A 19 -17.54 20.91 1.80
C ASN A 19 -19.02 20.79 1.43
N LEU A 20 -19.54 21.70 0.60
CA LEU A 20 -20.96 21.71 0.23
C LEU A 20 -21.22 21.17 -1.17
N ASN A 21 -20.14 20.91 -1.96
CA ASN A 21 -20.21 20.51 -3.37
C ASN A 21 -21.16 21.42 -4.21
N ASN A 22 -21.15 22.71 -3.90
CA ASN A 22 -21.97 23.75 -4.52
C ASN A 22 -21.13 25.02 -4.70
N PRO A 23 -20.25 25.08 -5.71
CA PRO A 23 -19.34 26.20 -5.92
C PRO A 23 -20.10 27.50 -6.16
N THR A 24 -19.68 28.58 -5.51
CA THR A 24 -20.30 29.91 -5.60
C THR A 24 -19.64 30.82 -6.62
N MET A 25 -18.51 30.39 -7.20
CA MET A 25 -17.79 31.07 -8.28
C MET A 25 -17.06 30.05 -9.16
N THR A 26 -16.62 30.46 -10.33
CA THR A 26 -15.82 29.62 -11.24
C THR A 26 -14.38 29.48 -10.76
N ASP A 27 -13.68 28.42 -11.21
CA ASP A 27 -12.27 28.21 -10.88
C ASP A 27 -11.38 29.40 -11.28
N GLN A 28 -11.68 30.03 -12.42
CA GLN A 28 -10.94 31.22 -12.90
C GLN A 28 -11.16 32.45 -11.98
N GLU A 29 -12.39 32.67 -11.53
CA GLU A 29 -12.70 33.76 -10.59
C GLU A 29 -12.05 33.53 -9.23
N TYR A 30 -12.04 32.28 -8.78
CA TYR A 30 -11.40 31.88 -7.54
C TYR A 30 -9.90 32.07 -7.57
N ASP A 31 -9.23 31.57 -8.64
CA ASP A 31 -7.78 31.70 -8.82
C ASP A 31 -7.34 33.16 -8.92
N ALA A 32 -8.09 33.98 -9.64
CA ALA A 32 -7.84 35.43 -9.75
C ALA A 32 -7.96 36.11 -8.38
N LEU A 33 -9.00 35.79 -7.61
CA LEU A 33 -9.23 36.36 -6.28
C LEU A 33 -8.13 35.95 -5.28
N ARG A 34 -7.69 34.72 -5.35
CA ARG A 34 -6.60 34.18 -4.52
C ARG A 34 -5.25 34.76 -4.87
N THR A 35 -4.96 34.92 -6.17
CA THR A 35 -3.73 35.55 -6.65
C THR A 35 -3.65 37.02 -6.22
N ASP A 36 -4.73 37.78 -6.41
CA ASP A 36 -4.82 39.18 -5.98
C ASP A 36 -4.64 39.34 -4.46
N TYR A 37 -5.16 38.39 -3.67
CA TYR A 37 -4.94 38.37 -2.22
C TYR A 37 -3.49 38.15 -1.85
N ILE A 38 -2.84 37.16 -2.48
CA ILE A 38 -1.43 36.79 -2.22
C ILE A 38 -0.50 37.96 -2.60
N GLU A 39 -0.75 38.60 -3.71
CA GLU A 39 0.04 39.75 -4.18
C GLU A 39 -0.05 40.94 -3.22
N LYS A 40 -1.22 41.16 -2.61
CA LYS A 40 -1.46 42.33 -1.73
C LYS A 40 -1.06 42.08 -0.28
N TYR A 41 -1.25 40.88 0.23
CA TYR A 41 -1.20 40.60 1.67
C TYR A 41 -0.29 39.43 2.06
N GLY A 42 0.29 38.72 1.08
CA GLY A 42 1.05 37.50 1.31
C GLY A 42 0.19 36.25 1.46
N SER A 43 0.83 35.09 1.55
CA SER A 43 0.16 33.78 1.58
C SER A 43 -0.16 33.25 2.98
N ASP A 44 0.28 33.92 4.04
CA ASP A 44 0.22 33.37 5.42
C ASP A 44 -1.21 33.08 5.90
N ASP A 45 -2.17 33.92 5.55
CA ASP A 45 -3.58 33.73 5.90
C ASP A 45 -4.27 32.61 5.11
N LEU A 46 -3.65 32.18 4.00
CA LEU A 46 -4.13 31.12 3.10
C LEU A 46 -3.40 29.78 3.32
N ASN A 47 -2.54 29.70 4.33
CA ASN A 47 -1.85 28.47 4.76
C ASN A 47 -2.79 27.51 5.52
N TYR A 48 -4.03 27.37 5.07
CA TYR A 48 -4.95 26.33 5.50
C TYR A 48 -5.22 25.38 4.33
N VAL A 49 -5.50 24.11 4.62
CA VAL A 49 -5.87 23.13 3.59
C VAL A 49 -7.33 23.35 3.21
N PRO A 50 -7.64 23.84 1.99
CA PRO A 50 -9.00 23.92 1.50
C PRO A 50 -9.64 22.53 1.54
N GLY A 51 -10.85 22.40 2.09
CA GLY A 51 -11.52 21.11 2.26
C GLY A 51 -11.30 20.42 3.61
N ASN A 52 -10.48 20.94 4.51
CA ASN A 52 -10.57 20.60 5.92
C ASN A 52 -11.89 21.18 6.44
N SER A 53 -12.90 20.30 6.59
CA SER A 53 -14.19 20.70 7.10
C SER A 53 -13.98 21.43 8.43
N ILE A 54 -14.52 22.64 8.56
CA ILE A 54 -14.65 23.39 9.81
C ILE A 54 -15.37 22.54 10.89
N THR A 55 -15.82 21.34 10.54
CA THR A 55 -16.58 20.40 11.37
C THR A 55 -15.74 19.35 12.06
N SER A 56 -14.50 19.03 11.65
CA SER A 56 -13.61 18.12 12.37
C SER A 56 -12.43 18.89 12.96
N ARG A 57 -12.52 19.21 14.26
CA ARG A 57 -11.34 19.70 14.98
C ARG A 57 -10.35 18.56 15.09
N LYS A 58 -9.19 18.72 14.48
CA LYS A 58 -8.07 17.80 14.65
C LYS A 58 -7.40 18.03 16.00
N PHE A 59 -6.96 16.94 16.61
CA PHE A 59 -6.27 16.95 17.90
C PHE A 59 -4.91 16.27 17.75
N LYS A 60 -3.86 16.94 18.14
CA LYS A 60 -2.51 16.39 18.17
C LYS A 60 -2.33 15.54 19.41
N HIS A 61 -2.04 14.25 19.25
CA HIS A 61 -1.78 13.34 20.35
C HIS A 61 -0.49 13.73 21.07
N PRO A 62 -0.49 13.96 22.40
CA PRO A 62 0.72 14.28 23.17
C PRO A 62 1.79 13.17 23.07
N ILE A 63 1.35 11.92 22.98
CA ILE A 63 2.17 10.73 22.77
C ILE A 63 1.64 10.01 21.54
N GLU A 64 2.54 9.57 20.66
CA GLU A 64 2.17 8.93 19.40
C GLU A 64 1.40 7.62 19.60
N VAL A 65 0.26 7.48 18.94
CA VAL A 65 -0.61 6.29 18.96
C VAL A 65 -0.21 5.36 17.83
N THR A 66 0.80 4.54 18.06
CA THR A 66 1.38 3.63 17.05
C THR A 66 0.52 2.37 16.85
N SER A 67 0.74 1.68 15.73
CA SER A 67 0.19 0.34 15.46
C SER A 67 1.13 -0.74 16.00
N LEU A 68 0.67 -2.00 16.07
CA LEU A 68 1.49 -3.14 16.51
C LEU A 68 2.17 -3.85 15.33
N ALA A 69 3.38 -4.38 15.57
CA ALA A 69 3.99 -5.37 14.69
C ALA A 69 3.11 -6.63 14.62
N LYS A 70 3.22 -7.41 13.56
CA LYS A 70 2.37 -8.60 13.33
C LYS A 70 3.23 -9.85 13.23
N VAL A 71 2.78 -10.92 13.87
CA VAL A 71 3.29 -12.28 13.75
C VAL A 71 2.11 -13.17 13.40
N ASP A 72 2.23 -13.97 12.35
CA ASP A 72 1.17 -14.90 11.98
C ASP A 72 1.21 -16.13 12.90
N GLU A 73 0.03 -16.64 13.27
CA GLU A 73 -0.11 -17.73 14.25
C GLU A 73 0.57 -19.04 13.81
N ASP A 74 0.68 -19.27 12.51
CA ASP A 74 1.37 -20.43 11.91
C ASP A 74 2.90 -20.29 11.92
N GLU A 75 3.44 -19.08 12.12
CA GLU A 75 4.89 -18.84 12.32
C GLU A 75 5.31 -19.21 13.76
N VAL A 76 5.01 -20.44 14.22
CA VAL A 76 5.18 -20.87 15.63
C VAL A 76 6.59 -20.62 16.17
N ALA A 77 7.63 -20.88 15.37
CA ALA A 77 9.02 -20.66 15.80
C ALA A 77 9.31 -19.17 16.08
N LYS A 78 8.83 -18.28 15.22
CA LYS A 78 8.96 -16.84 15.37
C LYS A 78 8.12 -16.34 16.54
N LEU A 79 6.88 -16.85 16.67
CA LEU A 79 5.99 -16.52 17.79
C LEU A 79 6.65 -16.86 19.13
N LYS A 80 7.21 -18.07 19.29
CA LYS A 80 7.95 -18.48 20.49
C LYS A 80 9.18 -17.59 20.74
N SER A 81 9.93 -17.24 19.69
CA SER A 81 11.09 -16.35 19.80
C SER A 81 10.70 -14.97 20.32
N GLU A 82 9.63 -14.38 19.79
CA GLU A 82 9.13 -13.07 20.21
C GLU A 82 8.59 -13.09 21.64
N ILE A 83 7.81 -14.13 22.04
CA ILE A 83 7.34 -14.30 23.42
C ILE A 83 8.53 -14.41 24.38
N LYS A 84 9.53 -15.25 24.05
CA LYS A 84 10.75 -15.41 24.86
C LYS A 84 11.50 -14.10 25.02
N ARG A 85 11.57 -13.27 23.98
CA ARG A 85 12.22 -11.96 24.00
C ARG A 85 11.55 -10.99 24.97
N LEU A 86 10.21 -11.05 25.09
CA LEU A 86 9.42 -10.16 25.95
C LEU A 86 9.47 -10.52 27.43
N GLY A 87 9.82 -11.75 27.77
CA GLY A 87 9.89 -12.24 29.18
C GLY A 87 8.52 -12.59 29.73
N SER A 88 8.10 -11.93 30.82
CA SER A 88 6.72 -12.02 31.31
C SER A 88 5.78 -11.30 30.35
N VAL A 89 4.64 -11.92 30.02
CA VAL A 89 3.72 -11.38 29.01
C VAL A 89 2.27 -11.33 29.47
N VAL A 90 1.56 -10.32 28.99
CA VAL A 90 0.09 -10.23 29.02
C VAL A 90 -0.43 -10.62 27.65
N ILE A 91 -1.50 -11.43 27.62
CA ILE A 91 -2.22 -11.82 26.41
C ILE A 91 -3.64 -11.28 26.51
N GLU A 92 -4.07 -10.56 25.50
CA GLU A 92 -5.39 -9.92 25.40
C GLU A 92 -6.00 -10.10 24.00
N PRO A 93 -7.34 -10.01 23.85
CA PRO A 93 -7.98 -10.00 22.53
C PRO A 93 -7.58 -8.78 21.69
N LYS A 94 -7.41 -8.99 20.39
CA LYS A 94 -7.26 -7.91 19.42
C LYS A 94 -8.61 -7.57 18.80
N TYR A 95 -9.27 -6.57 19.35
CA TYR A 95 -10.58 -6.13 18.88
C TYR A 95 -10.51 -5.57 17.45
N ASP A 96 -11.52 -5.84 16.64
CA ASP A 96 -11.66 -5.35 15.27
C ASP A 96 -12.64 -4.18 15.20
N GLY A 97 -12.13 -2.98 15.39
CA GLY A 97 -12.89 -1.75 15.42
C GLY A 97 -12.08 -0.54 14.96
N LEU A 98 -12.28 0.58 15.64
CA LEU A 98 -11.52 1.81 15.50
C LEU A 98 -10.81 2.13 16.79
N THR A 99 -9.51 2.32 16.71
CA THR A 99 -8.74 2.83 17.86
C THR A 99 -9.16 4.25 18.19
N VAL A 100 -9.58 4.46 19.44
CA VAL A 100 -10.01 5.73 20.00
C VAL A 100 -9.25 5.99 21.29
N VAL A 101 -8.87 7.24 21.51
CA VAL A 101 -8.26 7.69 22.77
C VAL A 101 -9.22 8.63 23.49
N ALA A 102 -9.53 8.32 24.73
CA ALA A 102 -10.30 9.15 25.63
C ALA A 102 -9.36 10.06 26.44
N TYR A 103 -9.45 11.36 26.24
CA TYR A 103 -8.69 12.37 26.95
C TYR A 103 -9.55 13.00 28.05
N PRO A 104 -9.09 13.02 29.32
CA PRO A 104 -9.84 13.62 30.40
C PRO A 104 -9.90 15.14 30.28
N LYS A 105 -11.01 15.72 30.77
CA LYS A 105 -11.19 17.14 30.96
C LYS A 105 -11.14 17.51 32.44
N GLU A 106 -11.02 18.79 32.72
CA GLU A 106 -10.98 19.31 34.10
C GLU A 106 -12.27 19.02 34.90
N ASP A 107 -13.40 18.87 34.22
CA ASP A 107 -14.69 18.55 34.84
C ASP A 107 -14.90 17.03 35.10
N GLY A 108 -13.88 16.22 34.86
CA GLY A 108 -13.94 14.75 35.01
C GLY A 108 -14.66 14.03 33.86
N SER A 109 -15.09 14.74 32.83
CA SER A 109 -15.60 14.15 31.59
C SER A 109 -14.44 13.86 30.61
N TYR A 110 -14.76 13.13 29.53
CA TYR A 110 -13.79 12.83 28.48
C TYR A 110 -14.20 13.42 27.14
N PHE A 111 -13.21 13.71 26.30
CA PHE A 111 -13.40 13.85 24.86
C PHE A 111 -12.63 12.75 24.14
N PHE A 112 -13.15 12.33 22.99
CA PHE A 112 -12.67 11.16 22.28
C PHE A 112 -12.05 11.57 20.96
N VAL A 113 -10.91 10.95 20.63
CA VAL A 113 -10.12 11.26 19.44
C VAL A 113 -9.77 9.96 18.73
N THR A 114 -9.94 9.90 17.41
CA THR A 114 -9.49 8.76 16.61
C THR A 114 -7.96 8.69 16.60
N ARG A 115 -7.39 7.53 16.38
CA ARG A 115 -5.93 7.39 16.18
C ARG A 115 -5.42 8.28 15.05
N GLY A 116 -6.19 8.44 13.96
CA GLY A 116 -5.77 9.16 12.77
C GLY A 116 -4.44 8.68 12.20
N SER A 117 -3.51 9.60 12.00
CA SER A 117 -2.14 9.29 11.55
C SER A 117 -1.23 8.70 12.64
N GLY A 118 -1.70 8.66 13.89
CA GLY A 118 -0.91 8.32 15.09
C GLY A 118 -0.42 9.55 15.85
N SER A 119 -0.04 10.62 15.17
CA SER A 119 0.32 11.89 15.78
C SER A 119 -0.84 12.86 15.89
N GLU A 120 -1.84 12.72 15.03
CA GLU A 120 -3.02 13.60 14.96
C GLU A 120 -4.24 12.78 14.60
N GLY A 121 -5.35 12.97 15.32
CA GLY A 121 -6.63 12.33 15.09
C GLY A 121 -7.78 13.32 15.05
N ASP A 122 -8.95 12.84 14.65
CA ASP A 122 -10.18 13.63 14.59
C ASP A 122 -10.97 13.51 15.90
N ILE A 123 -11.47 14.64 16.42
CA ILE A 123 -12.32 14.65 17.61
C ILE A 123 -13.69 14.09 17.24
N LEU A 124 -14.13 13.08 17.99
CA LEU A 124 -15.43 12.43 17.85
C LEU A 124 -16.49 13.23 18.62
N LYS A 125 -17.15 14.18 17.99
CA LYS A 125 -18.11 15.12 18.62
C LYS A 125 -19.28 14.43 19.29
N TRP A 126 -19.71 13.29 18.75
CA TRP A 126 -20.93 12.61 19.12
C TRP A 126 -20.70 11.41 20.02
N PHE A 127 -19.45 11.00 20.19
CA PHE A 127 -19.11 9.87 21.07
C PHE A 127 -19.17 10.33 22.53
N LYS A 128 -20.38 10.54 23.01
CA LYS A 128 -20.70 10.85 24.41
C LYS A 128 -21.53 9.71 24.95
N ASN A 129 -20.95 8.90 25.81
CA ASN A 129 -21.72 7.97 26.60
C ASN A 129 -21.80 8.55 28.01
N GLU A 130 -22.99 8.84 28.50
CA GLU A 130 -23.20 9.35 29.86
C GLU A 130 -22.63 8.40 30.92
N LYS A 131 -22.53 7.10 30.62
CA LYS A 131 -21.85 6.09 31.43
C LYS A 131 -20.33 6.26 31.50
N LEU A 132 -19.74 7.08 30.63
CA LEU A 132 -18.30 7.31 30.53
C LEU A 132 -17.89 8.67 31.12
N THR A 133 -18.62 9.16 32.12
CA THR A 133 -18.31 10.36 32.90
C THR A 133 -17.97 9.97 34.34
N GLY A 134 -17.14 10.75 35.01
CA GLY A 134 -16.77 10.51 36.41
C GLY A 134 -15.42 9.83 36.59
N SER A 135 -14.37 10.36 35.93
CA SER A 135 -13.00 9.92 36.13
C SER A 135 -12.33 10.57 37.31
N ASN A 136 -11.53 9.81 38.05
CA ASN A 136 -10.61 10.30 39.07
C ASN A 136 -9.17 10.43 38.55
N THR A 137 -8.94 10.14 37.26
CA THR A 137 -7.60 10.20 36.63
C THR A 137 -7.45 11.37 35.67
N LYS A 138 -6.21 11.83 35.53
CA LYS A 138 -5.78 12.79 34.48
C LYS A 138 -5.14 12.11 33.28
N ASP A 139 -5.13 10.79 33.26
CA ASP A 139 -4.45 10.01 32.22
C ASP A 139 -5.35 9.77 31.00
N ALA A 140 -4.75 9.77 29.84
CA ALA A 140 -5.45 9.43 28.60
C ALA A 140 -5.58 7.90 28.46
N ILE A 141 -6.79 7.45 28.12
CA ILE A 141 -7.13 6.02 28.03
C ILE A 141 -7.33 5.62 26.57
N ARG A 142 -6.59 4.60 26.14
CA ARG A 142 -6.68 4.07 24.79
C ARG A 142 -7.53 2.81 24.76
N GLY A 143 -8.44 2.75 23.79
CA GLY A 143 -9.32 1.61 23.59
C GLY A 143 -9.72 1.40 22.13
N GLU A 144 -10.58 0.44 21.92
CA GLU A 144 -11.18 0.15 20.63
C GLU A 144 -12.69 0.35 20.69
N ALA A 145 -13.21 1.14 19.75
CA ALA A 145 -14.64 1.32 19.53
C ALA A 145 -15.09 0.36 18.43
N PHE A 146 -16.01 -0.53 18.73
CA PHE A 146 -16.48 -1.58 17.82
C PHE A 146 -17.97 -1.84 17.98
N MET A 147 -18.53 -2.65 17.10
CA MET A 147 -19.91 -3.12 17.16
C MET A 147 -19.91 -4.65 17.32
N THR A 148 -20.68 -5.16 18.29
CA THR A 148 -20.87 -6.61 18.42
C THR A 148 -21.67 -7.17 17.24
N GLN A 149 -21.55 -8.45 16.98
CA GLN A 149 -22.31 -9.10 15.90
C GLN A 149 -23.83 -8.96 16.11
N GLU A 150 -24.31 -9.11 17.33
CA GLU A 150 -25.72 -8.92 17.67
C GLU A 150 -26.22 -7.52 17.35
N ASN A 151 -25.47 -6.50 17.73
CA ASN A 151 -25.81 -5.09 17.44
C ASN A 151 -25.75 -4.78 15.95
N PHE A 152 -24.80 -5.40 15.24
CA PHE A 152 -24.66 -5.27 13.79
C PHE A 152 -25.86 -5.86 13.03
N GLU A 153 -26.33 -7.03 13.45
CA GLU A 153 -27.53 -7.67 12.89
C GLU A 153 -28.78 -6.85 13.16
N LYS A 154 -28.94 -6.33 14.40
CA LYS A 154 -30.05 -5.42 14.74
C LYS A 154 -30.05 -4.17 13.87
N MET A 155 -28.91 -3.54 13.68
CA MET A 155 -28.77 -2.37 12.83
C MET A 155 -29.11 -2.67 11.38
N ASN A 156 -28.57 -3.76 10.82
CA ASN A 156 -28.83 -4.14 9.43
C ASN A 156 -30.31 -4.51 9.19
N ALA A 157 -30.94 -5.17 10.13
CA ALA A 157 -32.38 -5.44 10.06
C ALA A 157 -33.21 -4.15 10.03
N ASP A 158 -32.82 -3.14 10.81
CA ASP A 158 -33.49 -1.83 10.82
C ASP A 158 -33.23 -1.04 9.52
N LEU A 159 -32.00 -1.03 9.01
CA LEU A 159 -31.66 -0.43 7.71
C LEU A 159 -32.49 -1.03 6.57
N ILE A 160 -32.58 -2.36 6.49
CA ILE A 160 -33.36 -3.07 5.48
C ILE A 160 -34.86 -2.70 5.60
N LYS A 161 -35.38 -2.66 6.83
CA LYS A 161 -36.77 -2.26 7.08
C LYS A 161 -37.07 -0.84 6.60
N ASN A 162 -36.09 0.06 6.69
CA ASN A 162 -36.19 1.46 6.25
C ASN A 162 -35.88 1.64 4.76
N GLY A 163 -35.57 0.57 4.00
CA GLY A 163 -35.22 0.61 2.58
C GLY A 163 -33.80 1.10 2.31
N GLU A 164 -32.92 1.07 3.32
CA GLU A 164 -31.51 1.43 3.22
C GLU A 164 -30.62 0.20 2.97
N GLU A 165 -29.46 0.41 2.36
CA GLU A 165 -28.50 -0.68 2.14
C GLU A 165 -27.84 -1.14 3.45
N PRO A 166 -27.83 -2.46 3.73
CA PRO A 166 -27.15 -3.01 4.89
C PRO A 166 -25.63 -2.79 4.81
N LYS A 167 -24.97 -2.68 5.96
CA LYS A 167 -23.51 -2.56 6.04
C LYS A 167 -22.85 -3.92 5.85
N ALA A 168 -21.65 -3.92 5.27
CA ALA A 168 -20.94 -5.14 4.89
C ALA A 168 -20.33 -5.91 6.09
N ASN A 169 -19.89 -5.20 7.13
CA ASN A 169 -19.30 -5.80 8.33
C ASN A 169 -19.38 -4.85 9.54
N PRO A 170 -19.22 -5.37 10.78
CA PRO A 170 -19.29 -4.58 12.03
C PRO A 170 -18.31 -3.43 12.09
N ARG A 171 -17.07 -3.60 11.61
CA ARG A 171 -16.03 -2.56 11.60
C ARG A 171 -16.41 -1.37 10.71
N ASN A 172 -16.89 -1.64 9.48
CA ASN A 172 -17.34 -0.59 8.57
C ASN A 172 -18.57 0.13 9.10
N ALA A 173 -19.46 -0.59 9.79
CA ALA A 173 -20.62 -0.02 10.47
C ALA A 173 -20.17 0.95 11.57
N ALA A 174 -19.27 0.53 12.46
CA ALA A 174 -18.72 1.37 13.52
C ALA A 174 -18.00 2.61 12.94
N ALA A 175 -17.19 2.44 11.88
CA ALA A 175 -16.51 3.55 11.20
C ALA A 175 -17.50 4.57 10.60
N GLY A 176 -18.58 4.11 9.99
CA GLY A 176 -19.61 4.97 9.44
C GLY A 176 -20.39 5.75 10.51
N ILE A 177 -20.67 5.11 11.65
CA ILE A 177 -21.36 5.74 12.79
C ILE A 177 -20.47 6.80 13.46
N LEU A 178 -19.19 6.48 13.66
CA LEU A 178 -18.22 7.35 14.32
C LEU A 178 -17.54 8.35 13.36
N ASN A 179 -17.97 8.43 12.11
CA ASN A 179 -17.37 9.34 11.12
C ASN A 179 -17.43 10.80 11.61
N PRO A 180 -16.28 11.49 11.80
CA PRO A 180 -16.22 12.87 12.29
C PRO A 180 -16.92 13.87 11.37
N ALA A 181 -17.05 13.56 10.08
CA ALA A 181 -17.71 14.41 9.09
C ALA A 181 -19.25 14.38 9.15
N ARG A 182 -19.85 13.53 9.97
CA ARG A 182 -21.32 13.50 10.10
C ARG A 182 -21.84 14.82 10.66
N LYS A 183 -22.93 15.31 10.06
CA LYS A 183 -23.62 16.53 10.51
C LYS A 183 -24.55 16.28 11.69
N GLU A 184 -25.04 15.03 11.81
CA GLU A 184 -26.03 14.62 12.82
C GLU A 184 -25.57 13.37 13.56
N VAL A 185 -26.08 13.20 14.77
CA VAL A 185 -25.85 12.00 15.59
C VAL A 185 -26.44 10.79 14.87
N SER A 186 -25.68 9.69 14.78
CA SER A 186 -26.23 8.44 14.25
C SER A 186 -27.26 7.86 15.23
N PRO A 187 -28.43 7.41 14.76
CA PRO A 187 -29.40 6.74 15.61
C PRO A 187 -28.85 5.42 16.21
N TYR A 188 -27.78 4.88 15.64
CA TYR A 188 -27.13 3.65 16.05
C TYR A 188 -25.90 3.87 16.96
N LEU A 189 -25.65 5.08 17.44
CA LEU A 189 -24.47 5.40 18.26
C LEU A 189 -24.43 4.58 19.56
N ASN A 190 -25.58 4.29 20.14
CA ASN A 190 -25.73 3.49 21.35
C ASN A 190 -25.41 1.99 21.16
N LEU A 191 -25.26 1.54 19.92
CA LEU A 191 -24.84 0.17 19.58
C LEU A 191 -23.31 0.00 19.53
N ILE A 192 -22.54 1.08 19.68
CA ILE A 192 -21.08 1.05 19.73
C ILE A 192 -20.61 0.73 21.13
N SER A 193 -19.79 -0.30 21.23
CA SER A 193 -19.05 -0.68 22.44
C SER A 193 -17.67 -0.06 22.45
N TYR A 194 -17.11 0.21 23.62
CA TYR A 194 -15.76 0.75 23.79
C TYR A 194 -15.06 -0.03 24.91
N ILE A 195 -13.97 -0.73 24.57
CA ILE A 195 -13.12 -1.47 25.50
C ILE A 195 -11.72 -0.89 25.51
N CYS A 196 -11.18 -0.68 26.70
CA CYS A 196 -9.88 -0.03 26.90
C CYS A 196 -8.78 -1.06 27.18
N TYR A 197 -7.59 -0.80 26.64
CA TYR A 197 -6.45 -1.72 26.71
C TYR A 197 -5.10 -1.05 26.97
N ASP A 198 -5.07 0.26 27.20
CA ASP A 198 -3.83 0.96 27.53
C ASP A 198 -4.10 2.29 28.24
N VAL A 199 -3.16 2.71 29.09
CA VAL A 199 -3.11 4.03 29.72
C VAL A 199 -1.90 4.76 29.18
N ILE A 200 -2.13 5.83 28.43
CA ILE A 200 -1.06 6.54 27.72
C ILE A 200 -0.20 7.33 28.72
N GLY A 201 1.10 7.07 28.71
CA GLY A 201 2.08 7.77 29.56
C GLY A 201 2.29 7.13 30.94
N LEU A 202 1.48 6.15 31.34
CA LEU A 202 1.69 5.40 32.58
C LEU A 202 2.77 4.32 32.40
N ASP A 203 3.85 4.37 33.17
CA ASP A 203 5.04 3.53 33.01
C ASP A 203 5.11 2.43 34.10
N VAL A 204 4.10 1.58 34.10
CA VAL A 204 3.96 0.41 34.97
C VAL A 204 3.74 -0.85 34.10
N SER A 205 3.65 -2.03 34.72
CA SER A 205 3.35 -3.26 33.98
C SER A 205 1.99 -3.21 33.26
N GLU A 206 1.83 -3.97 32.18
CA GLU A 206 0.58 -3.97 31.42
C GLU A 206 -0.61 -4.45 32.25
N SER A 207 -0.43 -5.46 33.11
CA SER A 207 -1.48 -5.92 34.01
C SER A 207 -1.90 -4.84 35.03
N GLU A 208 -0.96 -4.03 35.51
CA GLU A 208 -1.28 -2.90 36.39
C GLU A 208 -2.02 -1.78 35.65
N LYS A 209 -1.68 -1.49 34.39
CA LYS A 209 -2.44 -0.54 33.56
C LYS A 209 -3.89 -0.97 33.40
N LEU A 210 -4.13 -2.25 33.12
CA LEU A 210 -5.48 -2.79 32.91
C LEU A 210 -6.29 -2.74 34.20
N ASN A 211 -5.67 -3.08 35.32
CA ASN A 211 -6.29 -2.94 36.65
C ASN A 211 -6.56 -1.47 37.01
N TYR A 212 -5.65 -0.56 36.65
CA TYR A 212 -5.80 0.88 36.85
C TYR A 212 -7.03 1.42 36.08
N ILE A 213 -7.23 1.01 34.83
CA ILE A 213 -8.41 1.38 34.04
C ILE A 213 -9.69 1.03 34.80
N THR A 214 -9.79 -0.21 35.28
CA THR A 214 -10.99 -0.70 36.00
C THR A 214 -11.21 0.04 37.32
N ALA A 215 -10.14 0.38 38.03
CA ALA A 215 -10.23 0.99 39.37
C ALA A 215 -10.47 2.53 39.34
N ASN A 216 -9.96 3.22 38.32
CA ASN A 216 -9.86 4.69 38.31
C ASN A 216 -10.65 5.36 37.20
N THR A 217 -11.29 4.61 36.30
CA THR A 217 -12.02 5.15 35.15
C THR A 217 -13.40 4.52 35.03
N PRO A 218 -14.36 5.16 34.33
CA PRO A 218 -15.65 4.55 34.04
C PRO A 218 -15.61 3.54 32.89
N PHE A 219 -14.43 3.23 32.37
CA PHE A 219 -14.26 2.37 31.20
C PHE A 219 -14.11 0.90 31.59
N GLU A 220 -14.55 0.03 30.69
CA GLU A 220 -14.30 -1.40 30.76
C GLU A 220 -12.89 -1.70 30.23
N ALA A 221 -12.07 -2.39 31.03
CA ALA A 221 -10.78 -2.88 30.58
C ALA A 221 -10.93 -4.21 29.81
N THR A 222 -10.02 -4.44 28.85
CA THR A 222 -9.95 -5.72 28.13
C THR A 222 -9.72 -6.89 29.09
N SER A 223 -10.26 -8.06 28.76
CA SER A 223 -9.88 -9.29 29.45
C SER A 223 -8.45 -9.68 29.13
N PHE A 224 -7.68 -10.12 30.10
CA PHE A 224 -6.29 -10.48 29.91
C PHE A 224 -5.86 -11.68 30.76
N TYR A 225 -4.74 -12.28 30.35
CA TYR A 225 -4.08 -13.33 31.11
C TYR A 225 -2.57 -13.08 31.19
N VAL A 226 -1.97 -13.33 32.34
CA VAL A 226 -0.54 -13.08 32.58
C VAL A 226 0.22 -14.42 32.57
N PHE A 227 1.29 -14.48 31.78
CA PHE A 227 2.27 -15.54 31.81
C PHE A 227 3.62 -15.01 32.30
N ASN A 228 4.22 -15.69 33.28
CA ASN A 228 5.55 -15.35 33.78
C ASN A 228 6.64 -15.88 32.84
N SER A 229 7.84 -15.32 32.93
CA SER A 229 8.98 -15.68 32.08
C SER A 229 9.42 -17.16 32.18
N GLY A 230 9.01 -17.88 33.22
CA GLY A 230 9.27 -19.32 33.42
C GLY A 230 8.21 -20.25 32.82
N ASN A 231 7.14 -19.71 32.24
CA ASN A 231 6.10 -20.57 31.65
C ASN A 231 6.60 -21.20 30.34
N ASP A 232 6.14 -22.43 30.08
CA ASP A 232 6.43 -23.14 28.84
C ASP A 232 5.84 -22.43 27.62
N LEU A 233 6.67 -22.19 26.60
CA LEU A 233 6.27 -21.46 25.41
C LEU A 233 5.18 -22.16 24.60
N ASP A 234 5.15 -23.50 24.60
CA ASP A 234 4.09 -24.28 23.94
C ASP A 234 2.75 -24.07 24.63
N THR A 235 2.75 -23.98 25.94
CA THR A 235 1.56 -23.66 26.76
C THR A 235 1.04 -22.27 26.41
N ILE A 236 1.92 -21.28 26.27
CA ILE A 236 1.53 -19.90 25.93
C ILE A 236 0.93 -19.85 24.52
N VAL A 237 1.60 -20.46 23.53
CA VAL A 237 1.10 -20.52 22.14
C VAL A 237 -0.27 -21.22 22.08
N LYS A 238 -0.41 -22.36 22.77
CA LYS A 238 -1.70 -23.07 22.85
C LYS A 238 -2.80 -22.25 23.50
N TYR A 239 -2.48 -21.47 24.54
CA TYR A 239 -3.44 -20.57 25.17
C TYR A 239 -3.93 -19.50 24.20
N ILE A 240 -3.02 -18.88 23.43
CA ILE A 240 -3.35 -17.85 22.41
C ILE A 240 -4.41 -18.41 21.44
N SER A 241 -4.15 -19.59 20.87
CA SER A 241 -5.06 -20.24 19.92
C SER A 241 -6.39 -20.63 20.55
N ASN A 242 -6.38 -21.24 21.74
CA ASN A 242 -7.58 -21.69 22.43
C ASN A 242 -8.47 -20.50 22.83
N ARG A 243 -7.87 -19.44 23.41
CA ARG A 243 -8.62 -18.25 23.84
C ARG A 243 -9.25 -17.51 22.66
N ARG A 244 -8.52 -17.40 21.57
CA ARG A 244 -9.06 -16.85 20.34
C ARG A 244 -10.26 -17.66 19.83
N ASN A 245 -10.13 -18.99 19.75
CA ASN A 245 -11.21 -19.87 19.29
C ASN A 245 -12.45 -19.74 20.17
N GLU A 246 -12.28 -19.72 21.47
CA GLU A 246 -13.37 -19.51 22.44
C GLU A 246 -14.13 -18.20 22.19
N ILE A 247 -13.42 -17.08 21.94
CA ILE A 247 -14.04 -15.78 21.67
C ILE A 247 -14.80 -15.82 20.35
N VAL A 248 -14.23 -16.42 19.31
CA VAL A 248 -14.84 -16.53 17.98
C VAL A 248 -16.05 -17.45 18.00
N GLU A 249 -15.97 -18.62 18.65
CA GLU A 249 -17.05 -19.58 18.74
C GLU A 249 -18.25 -19.04 19.54
N ASN A 250 -17.97 -18.32 20.63
CA ASN A 250 -19.01 -17.68 21.44
C ASN A 250 -19.53 -16.36 20.84
N ASN A 251 -18.91 -15.90 19.73
CA ASN A 251 -19.25 -14.64 19.04
C ASN A 251 -19.34 -13.42 19.98
N THR A 252 -18.48 -13.41 21.02
CA THR A 252 -18.53 -12.42 22.11
C THR A 252 -18.15 -11.02 21.61
N TYR A 253 -17.05 -10.94 20.86
CA TYR A 253 -16.52 -9.69 20.30
C TYR A 253 -15.94 -9.93 18.92
N PRO A 254 -15.99 -8.93 18.00
CA PRO A 254 -15.23 -8.99 16.75
C PRO A 254 -13.74 -8.84 17.07
N ILE A 255 -12.95 -9.87 16.75
CA ILE A 255 -11.49 -9.87 16.92
C ILE A 255 -10.80 -10.30 15.63
N ASP A 256 -9.62 -9.74 15.34
CA ASP A 256 -8.76 -10.12 14.22
C ASP A 256 -7.46 -10.82 14.66
N GLY A 257 -7.40 -11.23 15.92
CA GLY A 257 -6.28 -11.94 16.54
C GLY A 257 -6.18 -11.75 18.03
N MET A 258 -4.97 -11.94 18.55
CA MET A 258 -4.63 -11.71 19.96
C MET A 258 -3.46 -10.72 20.04
N VAL A 259 -3.29 -10.05 21.16
CA VAL A 259 -2.15 -9.15 21.41
C VAL A 259 -1.30 -9.74 22.52
N VAL A 260 0.01 -9.72 22.32
CA VAL A 260 1.02 -10.11 23.33
C VAL A 260 1.84 -8.88 23.67
N LYS A 261 1.87 -8.52 24.96
CA LYS A 261 2.63 -7.37 25.48
C LYS A 261 3.56 -7.84 26.59
N SER A 262 4.73 -7.21 26.72
CA SER A 262 5.59 -7.45 27.89
C SER A 262 4.93 -6.93 29.14
N ASN A 263 4.90 -7.74 30.21
CA ASN A 263 4.35 -7.36 31.52
C ASN A 263 5.41 -6.81 32.48
N GLU A 264 6.55 -6.38 31.96
CA GLU A 264 7.61 -5.78 32.75
C GLU A 264 7.42 -4.26 32.87
N ASP A 265 7.70 -3.69 34.04
CA ASP A 265 7.72 -2.25 34.26
C ASP A 265 8.71 -1.57 33.33
N GLY A 266 8.35 -0.41 32.81
CA GLY A 266 9.21 0.33 31.89
C GLY A 266 9.51 -0.40 30.58
N SER A 267 8.71 -1.39 30.20
CA SER A 267 8.95 -2.22 29.01
C SER A 267 9.07 -1.41 27.71
N LEU A 268 8.29 -0.35 27.55
CA LEU A 268 8.38 0.51 26.37
C LEU A 268 9.75 1.20 26.27
N LYS A 269 10.29 1.69 27.36
CA LYS A 269 11.64 2.30 27.41
C LYS A 269 12.72 1.25 27.20
N LYS A 270 12.57 0.05 27.80
CA LYS A 270 13.52 -1.07 27.70
C LYS A 270 13.64 -1.60 26.27
N PHE A 271 12.54 -1.82 25.59
CA PHE A 271 12.52 -2.40 24.23
C PHE A 271 12.54 -1.35 23.13
N GLY A 272 12.10 -0.13 23.42
CA GLY A 272 12.00 0.96 22.45
C GLY A 272 10.89 0.72 21.42
N SER A 273 10.94 1.52 20.34
CA SER A 273 10.03 1.42 19.20
C SER A 273 10.79 1.42 17.89
N THR A 274 10.14 0.97 16.82
CA THR A 274 10.51 1.29 15.43
C THR A 274 9.77 2.57 15.03
N ASP A 275 10.01 3.06 13.80
CA ASP A 275 9.29 4.22 13.26
C ASP A 275 7.75 4.02 13.22
N HIS A 276 7.27 2.77 13.34
CA HIS A 276 5.86 2.45 13.19
C HIS A 276 5.27 1.59 14.32
N HIS A 277 6.09 0.90 15.11
CA HIS A 277 5.62 -0.08 16.09
C HIS A 277 6.44 -0.08 17.38
N PRO A 278 5.80 -0.20 18.57
CA PRO A 278 6.51 -0.48 19.81
C PRO A 278 7.09 -1.89 19.77
N LYS A 279 8.28 -2.10 20.34
CA LYS A 279 8.93 -3.43 20.37
C LYS A 279 8.56 -4.26 21.59
N ASN A 280 7.88 -3.67 22.56
CA ASN A 280 7.40 -4.36 23.77
C ASN A 280 6.07 -5.08 23.57
N ALA A 281 5.48 -5.01 22.36
CA ALA A 281 4.21 -5.62 22.05
C ALA A 281 4.12 -6.03 20.57
N PHE A 282 3.33 -7.06 20.28
CA PHE A 282 2.98 -7.45 18.92
C PHE A 282 1.60 -8.09 18.85
N ALA A 283 0.99 -8.05 17.69
CA ALA A 283 -0.27 -8.72 17.40
C ALA A 283 -0.01 -10.11 16.81
N VAL A 284 -0.62 -11.13 17.38
CA VAL A 284 -0.73 -12.47 16.76
C VAL A 284 -1.96 -12.45 15.89
N LYS A 285 -1.75 -12.44 14.60
CA LYS A 285 -2.85 -12.55 13.64
C LYS A 285 -3.27 -14.00 13.53
N SER A 286 -4.57 -14.23 13.70
CA SER A 286 -5.13 -15.54 13.39
C SER A 286 -4.93 -15.83 11.91
N CYS A 287 -4.57 -17.05 11.58
CA CYS A 287 -4.93 -17.58 10.28
C CYS A 287 -6.44 -17.41 10.16
N GLN A 288 -6.88 -16.61 9.20
CA GLN A 288 -8.31 -16.42 8.96
C GLN A 288 -8.96 -17.80 8.90
N SER A 289 -10.09 -17.98 9.57
CA SER A 289 -10.83 -19.24 9.47
C SER A 289 -11.08 -19.51 7.99
N ALA A 290 -10.54 -20.62 7.51
CA ALA A 290 -10.70 -20.98 6.11
C ALA A 290 -12.19 -21.25 5.85
N VAL A 291 -12.74 -20.62 4.83
CA VAL A 291 -14.06 -20.95 4.32
C VAL A 291 -13.89 -22.10 3.33
N TYR A 292 -14.69 -23.15 3.49
CA TYR A 292 -14.55 -24.35 2.68
C TYR A 292 -15.37 -24.27 1.41
N SER A 293 -14.77 -24.78 0.32
CA SER A 293 -15.40 -24.91 -0.98
C SER A 293 -14.95 -26.21 -1.66
N ILE A 294 -15.53 -26.53 -2.81
CA ILE A 294 -15.13 -27.67 -3.64
C ILE A 294 -14.31 -27.16 -4.82
N LEU A 295 -13.13 -27.74 -5.02
CA LEU A 295 -12.28 -27.46 -6.17
C LEU A 295 -12.89 -28.05 -7.45
N GLU A 296 -13.44 -27.21 -8.31
CA GLU A 296 -14.11 -27.64 -9.54
C GLU A 296 -13.14 -27.82 -10.71
N ASN A 297 -12.16 -26.92 -10.83
CA ASN A 297 -11.23 -26.89 -11.94
C ASN A 297 -9.93 -26.18 -11.58
N VAL A 298 -8.88 -26.43 -12.40
CA VAL A 298 -7.66 -25.61 -12.41
C VAL A 298 -7.42 -25.16 -13.84
N SER A 299 -7.60 -23.86 -14.08
CA SER A 299 -7.25 -23.21 -15.34
C SER A 299 -5.82 -22.69 -15.33
N TRP A 300 -5.23 -22.53 -16.51
CA TRP A 300 -3.85 -22.10 -16.66
C TRP A 300 -3.77 -20.78 -17.38
N GLN A 301 -3.16 -19.79 -16.75
CA GLN A 301 -3.04 -18.43 -17.29
C GLN A 301 -1.59 -18.11 -17.63
N LEU A 302 -1.36 -17.64 -18.84
CA LEU A 302 -0.05 -17.20 -19.31
C LEU A 302 0.14 -15.71 -19.01
N GLY A 303 1.24 -15.36 -18.37
CA GLY A 303 1.63 -13.97 -18.13
C GLY A 303 2.52 -13.40 -19.25
N LYS A 304 2.82 -12.10 -19.16
CA LYS A 304 3.67 -11.38 -20.14
C LYS A 304 5.08 -11.94 -20.30
N THR A 305 5.60 -12.61 -19.27
CA THR A 305 6.92 -13.26 -19.27
C THR A 305 6.89 -14.69 -19.83
N GLY A 306 5.71 -15.17 -20.25
CA GLY A 306 5.51 -16.56 -20.62
C GLY A 306 5.31 -17.51 -19.43
N ALA A 307 5.35 -17.02 -18.20
CA ALA A 307 5.08 -17.82 -17.00
C ALA A 307 3.63 -18.31 -16.97
N LEU A 308 3.45 -19.62 -16.77
CA LEU A 308 2.15 -20.25 -16.71
C LEU A 308 1.72 -20.44 -15.25
N THR A 309 0.68 -19.73 -14.84
CA THR A 309 0.17 -19.72 -13.46
C THR A 309 -1.11 -20.54 -13.37
N PRO A 310 -1.18 -21.55 -12.49
CA PRO A 310 -2.42 -22.27 -12.22
C PRO A 310 -3.37 -21.44 -11.37
N ILE A 311 -4.65 -21.39 -11.77
CA ILE A 311 -5.74 -20.73 -11.07
C ILE A 311 -6.76 -21.78 -10.67
N ALA A 312 -6.93 -21.98 -9.37
CA ALA A 312 -8.01 -22.81 -8.84
C ALA A 312 -9.34 -22.10 -9.04
N GLU A 313 -10.32 -22.83 -9.53
CA GLU A 313 -11.73 -22.43 -9.68
C GLU A 313 -12.56 -23.34 -8.78
N PHE A 314 -13.43 -22.72 -7.97
CA PHE A 314 -14.19 -23.43 -6.93
C PHE A 314 -15.57 -22.79 -6.74
N ASP A 315 -16.49 -23.53 -6.14
CA ASP A 315 -17.81 -23.00 -5.80
C ASP A 315 -17.69 -21.65 -5.10
N PRO A 316 -18.50 -20.64 -5.51
CA PRO A 316 -18.42 -19.31 -4.92
C PRO A 316 -18.65 -19.32 -3.42
N ILE A 317 -17.75 -18.71 -2.67
CA ILE A 317 -17.82 -18.57 -1.21
C ILE A 317 -17.76 -17.11 -0.81
N HIS A 318 -18.36 -16.80 0.33
CA HIS A 318 -18.38 -15.44 0.87
C HIS A 318 -17.29 -15.31 1.93
N ILE A 319 -16.29 -14.46 1.70
CA ILE A 319 -15.19 -14.20 2.63
C ILE A 319 -14.99 -12.70 2.78
N LEU A 320 -15.05 -12.18 4.01
CA LEU A 320 -14.80 -10.76 4.34
C LEU A 320 -15.57 -9.79 3.42
N GLY A 321 -16.89 -10.02 3.29
CA GLY A 321 -17.79 -9.12 2.56
C GLY A 321 -17.65 -9.14 1.04
N SER A 322 -16.97 -10.15 0.46
CA SER A 322 -16.97 -10.34 -1.00
C SER A 322 -17.08 -11.80 -1.38
N THR A 323 -17.67 -12.06 -2.55
CA THR A 323 -17.79 -13.40 -3.13
C THR A 323 -16.52 -13.72 -3.90
N VAL A 324 -15.92 -14.89 -3.64
CA VAL A 324 -14.69 -15.38 -4.24
C VAL A 324 -14.92 -16.76 -4.82
N SER A 325 -14.50 -16.99 -6.06
CA SER A 325 -14.59 -18.29 -6.77
C SER A 325 -13.28 -18.71 -7.43
N LYS A 326 -12.22 -17.91 -7.31
CA LYS A 326 -10.92 -18.20 -7.89
C LYS A 326 -9.78 -17.84 -6.94
N ALA A 327 -8.71 -18.66 -6.95
CA ALA A 327 -7.48 -18.37 -6.21
C ALA A 327 -6.25 -18.78 -7.02
N SER A 328 -5.19 -17.97 -6.97
CA SER A 328 -3.92 -18.34 -7.59
C SER A 328 -3.23 -19.45 -6.79
N LEU A 329 -2.73 -20.46 -7.48
CA LEU A 329 -1.88 -21.52 -6.94
C LEU A 329 -0.39 -21.23 -7.19
N SER A 330 -0.06 -20.02 -7.63
CA SER A 330 1.30 -19.53 -7.88
C SER A 330 2.09 -20.32 -8.92
N ASN A 331 2.27 -21.62 -8.73
CA ASN A 331 3.04 -22.51 -9.62
C ASN A 331 2.61 -23.99 -9.43
N PRO A 332 3.03 -24.93 -10.32
CA PRO A 332 2.70 -26.35 -10.21
C PRO A 332 3.16 -27.04 -8.93
N ASP A 333 4.24 -26.57 -8.31
CA ASP A 333 4.76 -27.21 -7.11
C ASP A 333 3.84 -26.96 -5.90
N GLU A 334 3.04 -25.86 -5.92
CA GLU A 334 2.02 -25.60 -4.91
C GLU A 334 0.84 -26.60 -5.01
N ILE A 335 0.46 -26.99 -6.22
CA ILE A 335 -0.53 -28.07 -6.43
C ILE A 335 -0.05 -29.37 -5.79
N LYS A 336 1.23 -29.71 -5.99
CA LYS A 336 1.85 -30.91 -5.40
C LYS A 336 1.97 -30.80 -3.89
N ARG A 337 2.40 -29.64 -3.37
CA ARG A 337 2.54 -29.38 -1.93
C ARG A 337 1.22 -29.56 -1.19
N LEU A 338 0.14 -29.06 -1.77
CA LEU A 338 -1.22 -29.20 -1.22
C LEU A 338 -1.87 -30.54 -1.58
N ASN A 339 -1.24 -31.37 -2.41
CA ASN A 339 -1.78 -32.63 -2.93
C ASN A 339 -3.20 -32.49 -3.47
N LEU A 340 -3.44 -31.44 -4.30
CA LEU A 340 -4.76 -31.08 -4.79
C LEU A 340 -5.25 -32.00 -5.90
N LYS A 341 -6.54 -32.36 -5.82
CA LYS A 341 -7.30 -33.05 -6.85
C LYS A 341 -8.61 -32.32 -7.13
N ILE A 342 -9.12 -32.43 -8.33
CA ILE A 342 -10.46 -31.91 -8.68
C ILE A 342 -11.50 -32.68 -7.85
N GLY A 343 -12.41 -31.95 -7.24
CA GLY A 343 -13.40 -32.45 -6.29
C GLY A 343 -12.96 -32.39 -4.82
N ASP A 344 -11.74 -31.95 -4.52
CA ASP A 344 -11.28 -31.77 -3.14
C ASP A 344 -12.06 -30.69 -2.42
N LYS A 345 -12.32 -30.95 -1.12
CA LYS A 345 -12.79 -29.92 -0.19
C LYS A 345 -11.61 -29.08 0.26
N ILE A 346 -11.52 -27.86 -0.25
CA ILE A 346 -10.45 -26.93 -0.01
C ILE A 346 -10.85 -25.84 0.98
N GLY A 347 -9.91 -25.44 1.83
CA GLY A 347 -10.05 -24.29 2.72
C GLY A 347 -9.37 -23.05 2.12
N VAL A 348 -10.15 -22.00 1.92
CA VAL A 348 -9.73 -20.75 1.29
C VAL A 348 -9.74 -19.62 2.32
N ILE A 349 -8.68 -18.82 2.34
CA ILE A 349 -8.57 -17.57 3.11
C ILE A 349 -8.35 -16.39 2.19
N LYS A 350 -8.50 -15.17 2.67
CA LYS A 350 -7.97 -13.97 2.00
C LYS A 350 -6.66 -13.54 2.63
N ALA A 351 -5.56 -13.88 2.00
CA ALA A 351 -4.25 -13.40 2.43
C ALA A 351 -4.21 -11.86 2.44
N ARG A 352 -3.78 -11.27 3.57
CA ARG A 352 -3.78 -9.82 3.80
C ARG A 352 -5.15 -9.14 3.58
N GLU A 353 -6.25 -9.88 3.83
CA GLU A 353 -7.64 -9.41 3.68
C GLU A 353 -8.09 -9.12 2.24
N ILE A 354 -7.24 -9.39 1.25
CA ILE A 354 -7.50 -9.04 -0.16
C ILE A 354 -7.41 -10.25 -1.09
N ILE A 355 -6.32 -11.02 -1.02
CA ILE A 355 -5.95 -12.02 -2.03
C ILE A 355 -6.42 -13.42 -1.62
N PRO A 356 -7.32 -14.09 -2.39
CA PRO A 356 -7.72 -15.46 -2.12
C PRO A 356 -6.54 -16.43 -2.22
N LYS A 357 -6.39 -17.29 -1.21
CA LYS A 357 -5.35 -18.32 -1.14
C LYS A 357 -5.92 -19.62 -0.57
N ILE A 358 -5.61 -20.75 -1.19
CA ILE A 358 -5.93 -22.08 -0.65
C ILE A 358 -4.84 -22.44 0.36
N VAL A 359 -5.26 -22.79 1.57
CA VAL A 359 -4.33 -23.11 2.69
C VAL A 359 -4.54 -24.52 3.23
N ILE A 360 -5.71 -25.12 3.02
CA ILE A 360 -6.08 -26.44 3.52
C ILE A 360 -6.61 -27.28 2.37
N ASN A 361 -6.24 -28.55 2.32
CA ASN A 361 -6.88 -29.57 1.52
C ASN A 361 -7.38 -30.70 2.43
N ASN A 362 -8.69 -30.88 2.50
CA ASN A 362 -9.35 -31.95 3.27
C ASN A 362 -9.62 -33.21 2.42
N GLY A 363 -9.19 -33.19 1.14
CA GLY A 363 -9.40 -34.32 0.24
C GLY A 363 -10.85 -34.47 -0.24
N GLY A 364 -11.16 -35.64 -0.76
CA GLY A 364 -12.49 -36.01 -1.29
C GLY A 364 -12.53 -36.04 -2.82
N GLY A 365 -11.58 -35.39 -3.48
CA GLY A 365 -11.42 -35.43 -4.92
C GLY A 365 -10.81 -36.74 -5.43
N ASN A 366 -11.13 -37.07 -6.66
CA ASN A 366 -10.68 -38.32 -7.28
C ASN A 366 -10.02 -38.14 -8.66
N LYS A 367 -10.00 -36.91 -9.19
CA LYS A 367 -9.44 -36.61 -10.50
C LYS A 367 -8.16 -35.78 -10.36
N ASP A 368 -7.06 -36.28 -10.89
CA ASP A 368 -5.78 -35.58 -10.86
C ASP A 368 -5.81 -34.31 -11.71
N ILE A 369 -5.10 -33.29 -11.27
CA ILE A 369 -4.94 -32.03 -12.00
C ILE A 369 -3.89 -32.25 -13.08
N VAL A 370 -4.28 -32.05 -14.35
CA VAL A 370 -3.38 -32.17 -15.49
C VAL A 370 -2.47 -30.94 -15.54
N ILE A 371 -1.18 -31.16 -15.39
CA ILE A 371 -0.16 -30.12 -15.59
C ILE A 371 0.22 -30.14 -17.08
N PRO A 372 0.06 -29.03 -17.82
CA PRO A 372 0.31 -29.00 -19.25
C PRO A 372 1.81 -29.11 -19.54
N ASP A 373 2.15 -29.87 -20.57
CA ASP A 373 3.47 -29.97 -21.17
C ASP A 373 3.66 -28.98 -22.34
N LYS A 374 2.55 -28.44 -22.87
CA LYS A 374 2.50 -27.49 -23.97
C LYS A 374 1.77 -26.22 -23.57
N CYS A 375 2.19 -25.11 -24.17
CA CYS A 375 1.53 -23.82 -23.99
C CYS A 375 0.06 -23.89 -24.47
N PRO A 376 -0.91 -23.52 -23.62
CA PRO A 376 -2.33 -23.58 -23.99
C PRO A 376 -2.72 -22.58 -25.10
N SER A 377 -1.87 -21.58 -25.38
CA SER A 377 -2.11 -20.58 -26.42
C SER A 377 -1.45 -20.95 -27.76
N CYS A 378 -0.15 -21.27 -27.78
CA CYS A 378 0.58 -21.49 -29.03
C CYS A 378 0.99 -22.95 -29.29
N GLY A 379 0.69 -23.88 -28.37
CA GLY A 379 1.00 -25.30 -28.52
C GLY A 379 2.48 -25.69 -28.40
N GLN A 380 3.40 -24.74 -28.27
CA GLN A 380 4.83 -25.02 -28.11
C GLN A 380 5.13 -25.66 -26.76
N PRO A 381 6.17 -26.52 -26.67
CA PRO A 381 6.58 -27.14 -25.43
C PRO A 381 6.86 -26.09 -24.33
N LEU A 382 6.45 -26.38 -23.09
CA LEU A 382 6.77 -25.58 -21.92
C LEU A 382 8.09 -26.04 -21.31
N ILE A 383 8.89 -25.08 -20.83
CA ILE A 383 10.15 -25.36 -20.13
C ILE A 383 9.96 -25.05 -18.65
N LYS A 384 10.47 -25.94 -17.79
CA LYS A 384 10.49 -25.72 -16.35
C LYS A 384 11.66 -24.81 -15.99
N ASN A 385 11.36 -23.60 -15.47
CA ASN A 385 12.33 -22.65 -14.96
C ASN A 385 12.12 -22.48 -13.45
N GLY A 386 12.93 -23.17 -12.65
CA GLY A 386 12.69 -23.28 -11.21
C GLY A 386 11.31 -23.90 -10.92
N PRO A 387 10.45 -23.29 -10.11
CA PRO A 387 9.11 -23.78 -9.82
C PRO A 387 8.06 -23.46 -10.90
N VAL A 388 8.42 -22.66 -11.91
CA VAL A 388 7.49 -22.11 -12.90
C VAL A 388 7.60 -22.86 -14.22
N LEU A 389 6.46 -23.15 -14.88
CA LEU A 389 6.41 -23.53 -16.29
C LEU A 389 6.38 -22.29 -17.16
N GLN A 390 7.18 -22.26 -18.22
CA GLN A 390 7.33 -21.07 -19.06
C GLN A 390 7.26 -21.40 -20.54
N CYS A 391 6.48 -20.63 -21.29
CA CYS A 391 6.47 -20.60 -22.74
C CYS A 391 7.62 -19.72 -23.24
N GLN A 392 8.54 -20.32 -24.01
CA GLN A 392 9.69 -19.61 -24.57
C GLN A 392 9.38 -18.93 -25.92
N ASN A 393 8.24 -19.21 -26.52
CA ASN A 393 7.87 -18.59 -27.80
C ASN A 393 7.58 -17.11 -27.62
N GLU A 394 8.42 -16.24 -28.18
CA GLU A 394 8.21 -14.78 -28.15
C GLU A 394 7.00 -14.35 -28.99
N LEU A 395 6.67 -15.13 -30.03
CA LEU A 395 5.54 -14.90 -30.93
C LEU A 395 4.24 -15.57 -30.43
N CYS A 396 4.18 -15.96 -29.15
CA CYS A 396 2.97 -16.49 -28.57
C CYS A 396 1.91 -15.39 -28.46
N ASN A 397 0.76 -15.56 -29.12
CA ASN A 397 -0.32 -14.55 -29.18
C ASN A 397 -0.77 -14.08 -27.79
N GLU A 398 -0.92 -14.98 -26.84
CA GLU A 398 -1.29 -14.58 -25.46
C GLU A 398 -0.17 -13.80 -24.78
N LYS A 399 1.10 -14.15 -24.99
CA LYS A 399 2.24 -13.42 -24.43
C LYS A 399 2.31 -12.01 -24.99
N ILE A 400 2.10 -11.83 -26.31
CA ILE A 400 2.01 -10.53 -26.96
C ILE A 400 0.83 -9.74 -26.39
N ALA A 401 -0.37 -10.34 -26.27
CA ALA A 401 -1.53 -9.69 -25.71
C ALA A 401 -1.32 -9.22 -24.26
N GLN A 402 -0.63 -10.02 -23.45
CA GLN A 402 -0.28 -9.67 -22.07
C GLN A 402 0.75 -8.50 -22.02
N LYS A 403 1.73 -8.48 -22.91
CA LYS A 403 2.66 -7.35 -23.05
C LYS A 403 1.92 -6.06 -23.46
N ILE A 404 1.02 -6.12 -24.44
CA ILE A 404 0.18 -4.99 -24.88
C ILE A 404 -0.68 -4.47 -23.72
N ALA A 405 -1.39 -5.34 -23.02
CA ALA A 405 -2.22 -4.94 -21.89
C ALA A 405 -1.39 -4.31 -20.75
N PHE A 406 -0.18 -4.82 -20.51
CA PHE A 406 0.74 -4.25 -19.55
C PHE A 406 1.21 -2.86 -19.97
N MET A 407 1.60 -2.69 -21.25
CA MET A 407 1.96 -1.37 -21.81
C MET A 407 0.84 -0.35 -21.63
N GLY A 408 -0.41 -0.75 -21.88
CA GLY A 408 -1.59 0.12 -21.73
C GLY A 408 -1.96 0.45 -20.29
N SER A 409 -1.41 -0.25 -19.31
CA SER A 409 -1.81 -0.06 -17.91
C SER A 409 -1.52 1.36 -17.39
N LYS A 410 -2.32 1.82 -16.39
CA LYS A 410 -2.22 3.16 -15.79
C LYS A 410 -0.82 3.52 -15.28
N LYS A 411 -0.07 2.52 -14.80
CA LYS A 411 1.31 2.70 -14.28
C LYS A 411 2.40 2.59 -15.34
N VAL A 412 2.04 2.38 -16.61
CA VAL A 412 2.97 2.31 -17.75
C VAL A 412 2.65 3.43 -18.73
N LEU A 413 1.99 3.20 -19.84
CA LEU A 413 1.66 4.25 -20.82
C LEU A 413 0.30 4.92 -20.54
N ASN A 414 -0.57 4.30 -19.73
CA ASN A 414 -1.91 4.79 -19.39
C ASN A 414 -2.80 4.98 -20.64
N ILE A 415 -2.90 3.94 -21.46
CA ILE A 415 -3.74 3.94 -22.65
C ILE A 415 -5.14 3.49 -22.27
N ASP A 416 -6.10 4.41 -22.25
CA ASP A 416 -7.48 4.12 -21.91
C ASP A 416 -8.14 3.17 -22.91
N GLY A 417 -8.88 2.18 -22.38
CA GLY A 417 -9.57 1.16 -23.19
C GLY A 417 -8.69 -0.02 -23.61
N LEU A 418 -7.41 -0.03 -23.30
CA LEU A 418 -6.49 -1.12 -23.63
C LEU A 418 -6.43 -2.19 -22.52
N SER A 419 -7.54 -2.90 -22.33
CA SER A 419 -7.63 -4.05 -21.43
C SER A 419 -7.00 -5.30 -22.03
N ILE A 420 -6.80 -6.36 -21.24
CA ILE A 420 -6.34 -7.66 -21.77
C ILE A 420 -7.31 -8.25 -22.81
N GLN A 421 -8.61 -8.03 -22.66
CA GLN A 421 -9.59 -8.48 -23.64
C GLN A 421 -9.46 -7.69 -24.96
N THR A 422 -9.26 -6.39 -24.86
CA THR A 422 -8.95 -5.55 -26.04
C THR A 422 -7.65 -5.97 -26.71
N ALA A 423 -6.60 -6.20 -25.91
CA ALA A 423 -5.31 -6.64 -26.43
C ALA A 423 -5.40 -7.98 -27.20
N ARG A 424 -6.13 -8.94 -26.67
CA ARG A 424 -6.39 -10.24 -27.37
C ARG A 424 -7.11 -10.03 -28.72
N LYS A 425 -8.12 -9.16 -28.77
CA LYS A 425 -8.82 -8.83 -30.03
C LYS A 425 -7.86 -8.20 -31.04
N ILE A 426 -7.01 -7.30 -30.60
CA ILE A 426 -5.99 -6.66 -31.44
C ILE A 426 -5.03 -7.72 -31.98
N VAL A 427 -4.47 -8.58 -31.13
CA VAL A 427 -3.53 -9.62 -31.57
C VAL A 427 -4.17 -10.58 -32.57
N ASN A 428 -5.41 -11.03 -32.30
CA ASN A 428 -6.14 -11.90 -33.23
C ASN A 428 -6.41 -11.20 -34.57
N TYR A 429 -6.80 -9.93 -34.55
CA TYR A 429 -7.00 -9.15 -35.77
C TYR A 429 -5.72 -9.08 -36.62
N PHE A 430 -4.56 -8.82 -36.00
CA PHE A 430 -3.28 -8.80 -36.71
C PHE A 430 -2.85 -10.20 -37.18
N TYR A 431 -3.08 -11.21 -36.37
CA TYR A 431 -2.82 -12.60 -36.74
C TYR A 431 -3.59 -13.01 -37.99
N ASP A 432 -4.86 -12.62 -38.11
CA ASP A 432 -5.72 -12.98 -39.23
C ASP A 432 -5.46 -12.14 -40.48
N ASN A 433 -4.97 -10.89 -40.35
CA ASN A 433 -4.89 -9.95 -41.47
C ASN A 433 -3.47 -9.48 -41.81
N TYR A 434 -2.53 -9.52 -40.84
CA TYR A 434 -1.20 -8.91 -40.94
C TYR A 434 -0.16 -9.73 -40.16
N THR A 435 -0.06 -11.04 -40.43
CA THR A 435 0.80 -11.97 -39.69
C THR A 435 2.25 -11.53 -39.70
N ASP A 436 2.79 -11.15 -40.88
CA ASP A 436 4.18 -10.69 -41.00
C ASP A 436 4.49 -9.48 -40.11
N LEU A 437 3.55 -8.56 -39.98
CA LEU A 437 3.69 -7.39 -39.12
C LEU A 437 3.62 -7.78 -37.62
N LEU A 438 2.75 -8.73 -37.26
CA LEU A 438 2.69 -9.26 -35.92
C LEU A 438 4.01 -9.96 -35.52
N GLU A 439 4.60 -10.72 -36.44
CA GLU A 439 5.85 -11.42 -36.22
C GLU A 439 7.06 -10.48 -36.09
N SER A 440 7.09 -9.40 -36.88
CA SER A 440 8.20 -8.42 -36.85
C SER A 440 8.11 -7.45 -35.67
N GLU A 441 6.91 -7.02 -35.29
CA GLU A 441 6.69 -5.92 -34.35
C GLU A 441 6.25 -6.37 -32.95
N GLY A 442 5.70 -7.59 -32.82
CA GLY A 442 5.25 -8.14 -31.56
C GLY A 442 4.22 -7.22 -30.86
N GLN A 443 4.53 -6.74 -29.65
CA GLN A 443 3.63 -5.87 -28.89
C GLN A 443 3.49 -4.46 -29.49
N ASN A 444 4.41 -4.03 -30.35
CA ASN A 444 4.39 -2.69 -30.96
C ASN A 444 3.34 -2.54 -32.07
N ILE A 445 2.67 -3.63 -32.47
CA ILE A 445 1.53 -3.59 -33.42
C ILE A 445 0.45 -2.56 -33.04
N ILE A 446 0.32 -2.21 -31.77
CA ILE A 446 -0.65 -1.19 -31.32
C ILE A 446 -0.43 0.17 -31.98
N PHE A 447 0.80 0.49 -32.38
CA PHE A 447 1.12 1.76 -33.03
C PHE A 447 0.77 1.78 -34.52
N TYR A 448 0.46 0.63 -35.11
CA TYR A 448 -0.03 0.49 -36.48
C TYR A 448 -1.56 0.53 -36.58
N LEU A 449 -2.28 0.45 -35.44
CA LEU A 449 -3.73 0.47 -35.42
C LEU A 449 -4.28 1.80 -35.96
N LYS A 450 -5.19 1.70 -36.92
CA LYS A 450 -6.02 2.81 -37.39
C LYS A 450 -7.39 2.73 -36.72
N LYS A 451 -8.10 3.85 -36.69
CA LYS A 451 -9.47 3.89 -36.15
C LYS A 451 -10.38 2.89 -36.85
N GLU A 452 -10.23 2.73 -38.17
CA GLU A 452 -11.00 1.81 -39.00
C GLU A 452 -10.76 0.34 -38.63
N ASP A 453 -9.56 0.00 -38.17
CA ASP A 453 -9.22 -1.36 -37.72
C ASP A 453 -9.84 -1.64 -36.35
N ILE A 454 -9.81 -0.66 -35.45
CA ILE A 454 -10.45 -0.78 -34.12
C ILE A 454 -11.97 -0.95 -34.25
N LEU A 455 -12.59 -0.30 -35.23
CA LEU A 455 -14.03 -0.45 -35.52
C LEU A 455 -14.42 -1.86 -35.98
N LYS A 456 -13.48 -2.63 -36.54
CA LYS A 456 -13.71 -4.03 -36.93
C LYS A 456 -13.64 -5.00 -35.74
N LEU A 457 -13.10 -4.55 -34.59
CA LEU A 457 -13.00 -5.37 -33.40
C LEU A 457 -14.36 -5.46 -32.72
N ASP A 458 -14.71 -6.67 -32.29
CA ASP A 458 -15.97 -6.96 -31.63
C ASP A 458 -16.20 -6.05 -30.40
N GLY A 459 -17.41 -5.44 -30.30
CA GLY A 459 -17.80 -4.61 -29.17
C GLY A 459 -17.27 -3.18 -29.19
N PHE A 460 -16.66 -2.72 -30.29
CA PHE A 460 -16.28 -1.32 -30.47
C PHE A 460 -17.33 -0.54 -31.25
N SER A 461 -17.68 0.62 -30.73
CA SER A 461 -18.49 1.65 -31.40
C SER A 461 -17.58 2.78 -31.89
N GLU A 462 -18.09 3.69 -32.72
CA GLU A 462 -17.40 4.91 -33.16
C GLU A 462 -16.75 5.66 -32.00
N LYS A 463 -17.47 5.83 -30.89
CA LYS A 463 -16.97 6.56 -29.71
C LYS A 463 -15.83 5.82 -29.03
N SER A 464 -15.99 4.52 -28.74
CA SER A 464 -14.96 3.72 -28.05
C SER A 464 -13.73 3.52 -28.92
N ALA A 465 -13.88 3.33 -30.23
CA ALA A 465 -12.77 3.23 -31.18
C ALA A 465 -11.98 4.54 -31.25
N ASN A 466 -12.68 5.67 -31.33
CA ASN A 466 -12.03 6.98 -31.36
C ASN A 466 -11.27 7.28 -30.05
N ASN A 467 -11.84 6.90 -28.88
CA ASN A 467 -11.19 7.08 -27.59
C ASN A 467 -9.89 6.25 -27.48
N LEU A 468 -9.96 4.96 -27.86
CA LEU A 468 -8.77 4.10 -27.83
C LEU A 468 -7.70 4.59 -28.81
N TYR A 469 -8.08 4.93 -30.05
CA TYR A 469 -7.17 5.46 -31.05
C TYR A 469 -6.49 6.74 -30.55
N LYS A 470 -7.27 7.70 -30.04
CA LYS A 470 -6.74 8.94 -29.48
C LYS A 470 -5.77 8.66 -28.31
N SER A 471 -6.13 7.76 -27.39
CA SER A 471 -5.29 7.43 -26.25
C SER A 471 -3.96 6.77 -26.66
N ILE A 472 -3.92 6.03 -27.78
CA ILE A 472 -2.67 5.54 -28.37
C ILE A 472 -1.87 6.71 -28.96
N GLN A 473 -2.51 7.61 -29.71
CA GLN A 473 -1.84 8.77 -30.29
C GLN A 473 -1.27 9.72 -29.24
N ASP A 474 -1.90 9.85 -28.09
CA ASP A 474 -1.45 10.71 -26.99
C ASP A 474 -0.10 10.27 -26.38
N VAL A 475 0.35 9.03 -26.64
CA VAL A 475 1.64 8.50 -26.16
C VAL A 475 2.65 8.26 -27.29
N THR A 476 2.25 8.44 -28.56
CA THR A 476 3.14 8.30 -29.73
C THR A 476 3.77 9.63 -30.13
N LEU A 477 4.80 9.56 -30.96
CA LEU A 477 5.46 10.73 -31.55
C LEU A 477 4.43 11.71 -32.13
N PRO A 478 4.57 13.05 -31.91
CA PRO A 478 5.70 13.74 -31.27
C PRO A 478 5.58 13.89 -29.72
N ASN A 479 4.60 13.24 -29.07
CA ASN A 479 4.41 13.36 -27.64
C ASN A 479 5.53 12.64 -26.88
N LYS A 480 5.84 13.13 -25.69
CA LYS A 480 6.92 12.60 -24.87
C LYS A 480 6.42 11.81 -23.67
N VAL A 481 7.08 10.71 -23.37
CA VAL A 481 6.83 9.85 -22.21
C VAL A 481 8.06 9.85 -21.30
N SER A 482 7.88 9.95 -19.98
CA SER A 482 9.04 9.93 -19.07
C SER A 482 9.86 8.63 -19.20
N ILE A 483 11.19 8.73 -19.13
CA ILE A 483 12.11 7.59 -19.27
C ILE A 483 11.73 6.39 -18.40
N PRO A 484 11.37 6.52 -17.10
CA PRO A 484 10.98 5.38 -16.29
C PRO A 484 9.76 4.63 -16.84
N ARG A 485 8.77 5.34 -17.36
CA ARG A 485 7.57 4.74 -17.97
C ARG A 485 7.89 4.11 -19.32
N PHE A 486 8.72 4.75 -20.11
CA PHE A 486 9.22 4.24 -21.39
C PHE A 486 9.98 2.91 -21.19
N ILE A 487 10.99 2.87 -20.32
CA ILE A 487 11.76 1.65 -20.00
C ILE A 487 10.84 0.52 -19.52
N LYS A 488 9.87 0.85 -18.67
CA LYS A 488 8.88 -0.11 -18.19
C LYS A 488 7.99 -0.65 -19.32
N ALA A 489 7.65 0.20 -20.32
CA ALA A 489 6.86 -0.19 -21.48
C ALA A 489 7.59 -1.15 -22.41
N CYS A 490 8.92 -1.22 -22.39
CA CYS A 490 9.70 -2.21 -23.14
C CYS A 490 9.42 -3.67 -22.68
N CYS A 491 8.74 -3.87 -21.55
CA CYS A 491 8.34 -5.19 -21.03
C CYS A 491 9.49 -6.15 -20.74
N VAL A 492 10.70 -5.67 -20.55
CA VAL A 492 11.86 -6.52 -20.22
C VAL A 492 11.76 -7.03 -18.80
N ASP A 493 12.01 -8.32 -18.61
CA ASP A 493 11.93 -8.99 -17.31
C ASP A 493 12.98 -8.42 -16.34
N SER A 494 12.60 -8.32 -15.06
CA SER A 494 13.41 -7.74 -13.98
C SER A 494 13.69 -6.24 -14.09
N ILE A 495 13.22 -5.57 -15.14
CA ILE A 495 13.35 -4.13 -15.33
C ILE A 495 12.01 -3.45 -15.06
N GLY A 496 11.95 -2.69 -13.97
CA GLY A 496 10.78 -1.96 -13.52
C GLY A 496 10.95 -0.45 -13.59
N GLU A 497 9.93 0.25 -13.08
CA GLU A 497 9.93 1.71 -12.99
C GLU A 497 11.08 2.25 -12.13
N ASP A 498 11.43 1.57 -11.03
CA ASP A 498 12.49 2.01 -10.13
C ASP A 498 13.88 1.94 -10.79
N VAL A 499 14.16 0.86 -11.54
CA VAL A 499 15.38 0.77 -12.35
C VAL A 499 15.39 1.88 -13.41
N GLY A 500 14.26 2.13 -14.07
CA GLY A 500 14.12 3.22 -15.03
C GLY A 500 14.37 4.60 -14.41
N LYS A 501 13.93 4.84 -13.18
CA LYS A 501 14.21 6.09 -12.44
C LYS A 501 15.70 6.24 -12.11
N ILE A 502 16.34 5.16 -11.63
CA ILE A 502 17.75 5.17 -11.29
C ILE A 502 18.60 5.47 -12.54
N LEU A 503 18.30 4.81 -13.66
CA LEU A 503 19.00 5.04 -14.90
C LEU A 503 18.75 6.46 -15.45
N ALA A 504 17.51 6.97 -15.36
CA ALA A 504 17.18 8.33 -15.78
C ALA A 504 17.94 9.38 -14.95
N MET A 505 18.06 9.17 -13.65
CA MET A 505 18.82 10.04 -12.75
C MET A 505 20.33 10.03 -13.04
N GLU A 506 20.89 8.85 -13.35
CA GLU A 506 22.34 8.70 -13.59
C GLU A 506 22.76 9.27 -14.97
N TYR A 507 21.92 9.10 -16.01
CA TYR A 507 22.31 9.40 -17.39
C TYR A 507 21.58 10.60 -18.02
N GLY A 508 20.49 11.08 -17.42
CA GLY A 508 19.75 12.26 -17.86
C GLY A 508 18.85 12.04 -19.08
N SER A 509 19.34 11.42 -20.14
CA SER A 509 18.60 11.16 -21.38
C SER A 509 18.71 9.70 -21.82
N LEU A 510 17.77 9.23 -22.66
CA LEU A 510 17.87 7.90 -23.24
C LEU A 510 19.07 7.79 -24.19
N GLN A 511 19.39 8.87 -24.91
CA GLN A 511 20.58 8.90 -25.79
C GLN A 511 21.86 8.70 -24.95
N SER A 512 22.03 9.42 -23.85
CA SER A 512 23.19 9.25 -22.98
C SER A 512 23.28 7.85 -22.38
N MET A 513 22.13 7.23 -22.03
CA MET A 513 22.10 5.83 -21.61
C MET A 513 22.56 4.90 -22.73
N TYR A 514 22.07 5.11 -23.95
CA TYR A 514 22.43 4.31 -25.12
C TYR A 514 23.93 4.36 -25.37
N ASP A 515 24.52 5.56 -25.40
CA ASP A 515 25.94 5.76 -25.63
C ASP A 515 26.80 5.12 -24.54
N ALA A 516 26.33 5.17 -23.28
CA ALA A 516 27.05 4.63 -22.14
C ALA A 516 26.86 3.11 -21.93
N LEU A 517 25.70 2.55 -22.26
CA LEU A 517 25.30 1.21 -21.83
C LEU A 517 25.00 0.23 -22.96
N SER A 518 24.77 0.69 -24.22
CA SER A 518 24.45 -0.23 -25.33
C SER A 518 25.62 -1.17 -25.61
N PRO A 519 25.35 -2.44 -26.03
CA PRO A 519 26.39 -3.45 -26.22
C PRO A 519 27.12 -3.27 -27.56
N THR A 520 27.76 -2.14 -27.76
CA THR A 520 28.77 -2.00 -28.83
C THR A 520 30.03 -2.75 -28.42
N MET A 521 30.82 -3.25 -29.40
CA MET A 521 32.01 -4.09 -29.17
C MET A 521 32.87 -3.53 -28.03
N ARG A 522 32.68 -4.04 -26.82
CA ARG A 522 33.41 -3.66 -25.61
C ARG A 522 34.43 -4.70 -25.27
N SER A 523 35.57 -4.28 -24.78
CA SER A 523 36.51 -5.19 -24.13
C SER A 523 35.89 -5.79 -22.85
N LYS A 524 36.39 -6.93 -22.42
CA LYS A 524 35.95 -7.57 -21.18
C LYS A 524 36.13 -6.66 -19.95
N ASP A 525 37.17 -5.86 -19.96
CA ASP A 525 37.49 -4.93 -18.87
C ASP A 525 36.49 -3.76 -18.82
N GLU A 526 36.12 -3.19 -19.97
CA GLU A 526 35.08 -2.16 -20.06
C GLU A 526 33.72 -2.68 -19.62
N TYR A 527 33.33 -3.89 -20.06
CA TYR A 527 32.09 -4.52 -19.61
C TYR A 527 32.08 -4.68 -18.07
N THR A 528 33.17 -5.19 -17.50
CA THR A 528 33.28 -5.38 -16.05
C THR A 528 33.20 -4.06 -15.31
N PHE A 529 33.87 -3.02 -15.81
CA PHE A 529 33.84 -1.68 -15.21
C PHE A 529 32.41 -1.09 -15.20
N ILE A 530 31.70 -1.16 -16.33
CA ILE A 530 30.33 -0.63 -16.43
C ILE A 530 29.35 -1.46 -15.59
N HIS A 531 29.48 -2.80 -15.61
CA HIS A 531 28.68 -3.68 -14.77
C HIS A 531 28.84 -3.36 -13.27
N ASP A 532 30.09 -3.15 -12.82
CA ASP A 532 30.36 -2.81 -11.41
C ASP A 532 29.87 -1.39 -11.08
N LYS A 533 29.99 -0.45 -12.00
CA LYS A 533 29.39 0.88 -11.87
C LYS A 533 27.86 0.78 -11.68
N LEU A 534 27.16 0.06 -12.53
CA LEU A 534 25.70 -0.16 -12.41
C LEU A 534 25.35 -0.85 -11.09
N ASN A 535 26.08 -1.90 -10.71
CA ASN A 535 25.85 -2.62 -9.48
C ASN A 535 26.14 -1.77 -8.21
N SER A 536 26.88 -0.69 -8.34
CA SER A 536 27.11 0.26 -7.25
C SER A 536 25.94 1.23 -7.02
N LEU A 537 25.04 1.36 -8.00
CA LEU A 537 23.85 2.17 -7.88
C LEU A 537 22.84 1.48 -6.96
N ASP A 538 22.35 2.20 -5.96
CA ASP A 538 21.37 1.66 -5.02
C ASP A 538 20.07 1.27 -5.72
N GLY A 539 19.68 0.02 -5.59
CA GLY A 539 18.51 -0.56 -6.27
C GLY A 539 18.83 -1.32 -7.58
N ILE A 540 20.08 -1.33 -8.04
CA ILE A 540 20.53 -2.17 -9.15
C ILE A 540 21.45 -3.28 -8.63
N GLY A 541 20.96 -4.52 -8.63
CA GLY A 541 21.75 -5.70 -8.30
C GLY A 541 22.52 -6.26 -9.50
N LYS A 542 23.42 -7.21 -9.25
CA LYS A 542 24.27 -7.84 -10.27
C LYS A 542 23.47 -8.39 -11.46
N GLU A 543 22.36 -9.08 -11.21
CA GLU A 543 21.54 -9.66 -12.27
C GLU A 543 20.80 -8.57 -13.06
N THR A 544 20.31 -7.54 -12.41
CA THR A 544 19.70 -6.39 -13.07
C THR A 544 20.70 -5.64 -13.96
N ALA A 545 21.94 -5.46 -13.48
CA ALA A 545 23.02 -4.85 -14.26
C ALA A 545 23.34 -5.66 -15.53
N LYS A 546 23.36 -6.99 -15.45
CA LYS A 546 23.53 -7.88 -16.62
C LYS A 546 22.40 -7.70 -17.64
N VAL A 547 21.15 -7.60 -17.18
CA VAL A 547 20.00 -7.39 -18.05
C VAL A 547 20.10 -6.04 -18.76
N VAL A 548 20.43 -4.95 -18.04
CA VAL A 548 20.61 -3.61 -18.61
C VAL A 548 21.71 -3.56 -19.67
N LEU A 549 22.74 -4.42 -19.53
CA LEU A 549 23.85 -4.52 -20.49
C LEU A 549 23.63 -5.56 -21.60
N SER A 550 22.48 -6.25 -21.59
CA SER A 550 22.18 -7.28 -22.59
C SER A 550 21.75 -6.68 -23.93
N GLU A 551 22.00 -7.41 -25.00
CA GLU A 551 21.54 -7.05 -26.35
C GLU A 551 20.01 -6.99 -26.43
N ASP A 552 19.32 -7.96 -25.80
CA ASP A 552 17.85 -8.04 -25.78
C ASP A 552 17.19 -6.82 -25.17
N PHE A 553 17.80 -6.26 -24.11
CA PHE A 553 17.31 -5.01 -23.49
C PHE A 553 17.35 -3.85 -24.51
N TRP A 554 18.48 -3.69 -25.20
CA TRP A 554 18.66 -2.58 -26.13
C TRP A 554 17.89 -2.77 -27.44
N ILE A 555 17.69 -4.00 -27.91
CA ILE A 555 16.75 -4.29 -29.00
C ILE A 555 15.35 -3.84 -28.62
N SER A 556 14.89 -4.17 -27.41
CA SER A 556 13.56 -3.78 -26.93
C SER A 556 13.41 -2.26 -26.80
N ILE A 557 14.45 -1.57 -26.31
CA ILE A 557 14.53 -0.11 -26.24
C ILE A 557 14.42 0.49 -27.64
N ASN A 558 15.27 0.09 -28.58
CA ASN A 558 15.34 0.65 -29.93
C ASN A 558 14.03 0.43 -30.71
N ASN A 559 13.43 -0.75 -30.56
CA ASN A 559 12.14 -1.05 -31.20
C ASN A 559 11.03 -0.13 -30.70
N LEU A 560 10.96 0.14 -29.41
CA LEU A 560 9.94 1.04 -28.86
C LEU A 560 10.24 2.53 -29.14
N TRP A 561 11.52 2.92 -29.20
CA TRP A 561 11.96 4.30 -29.46
C TRP A 561 11.51 4.82 -30.83
N SER A 562 11.28 3.91 -31.77
CA SER A 562 10.74 4.28 -33.11
C SER A 562 9.30 4.83 -33.05
N TYR A 563 8.56 4.60 -31.96
CA TYR A 563 7.16 4.98 -31.80
C TYR A 563 6.92 6.02 -30.71
N ILE A 564 7.75 6.04 -29.68
CA ILE A 564 7.58 6.85 -28.47
C ILE A 564 8.87 7.65 -28.23
N GLU A 565 8.72 8.96 -28.01
CA GLU A 565 9.83 9.83 -27.62
C GLU A 565 9.97 9.83 -26.09
N PRO A 566 11.11 9.35 -25.52
CA PRO A 566 11.37 9.50 -24.10
C PRO A 566 11.71 10.96 -23.78
N ALA A 567 11.03 11.50 -22.78
CA ALA A 567 11.37 12.83 -22.26
C ALA A 567 12.69 12.77 -21.49
N ASP A 568 13.60 13.66 -21.77
CA ASP A 568 14.82 13.80 -20.99
C ASP A 568 14.47 13.98 -19.52
N TYR A 569 15.26 13.36 -18.64
CA TYR A 569 15.11 13.55 -17.22
C TYR A 569 15.65 14.93 -16.88
N GLU A 570 14.75 15.85 -16.58
CA GLU A 570 15.16 17.15 -16.08
C GLU A 570 15.82 16.95 -14.72
N LEU A 571 17.15 16.89 -14.72
CA LEU A 571 17.90 17.12 -13.49
C LEU A 571 17.46 18.50 -13.01
N PRO A 572 17.09 18.65 -11.72
CA PRO A 572 16.72 19.95 -11.19
C PRO A 572 17.82 20.93 -11.57
N ASN A 573 17.46 22.01 -12.26
CA ASN A 573 18.37 22.96 -12.87
C ASN A 573 19.50 23.34 -11.94
N THR A 574 20.72 23.00 -12.33
CA THR A 574 21.96 23.41 -11.65
C THR A 574 22.40 24.82 -12.08
N GLU A 575 21.57 25.53 -12.86
CA GLU A 575 21.92 26.89 -13.26
C GLU A 575 21.34 27.93 -12.31
N SER A 576 22.31 28.60 -11.66
CA SER A 576 22.18 29.88 -10.95
C SER A 576 21.32 29.95 -9.68
N SER A 577 21.81 29.33 -8.61
CA SER A 577 21.85 30.00 -7.33
C SER A 577 23.02 29.43 -6.51
N ASN A 578 23.73 30.27 -5.80
CA ASN A 578 24.76 29.91 -4.81
C ASN A 578 24.16 29.09 -3.64
N ASN A 579 23.52 27.98 -3.95
CA ASN A 579 22.91 27.11 -2.94
C ASN A 579 23.86 25.97 -2.58
N ASN A 580 24.18 25.86 -1.31
CA ASN A 580 25.06 24.86 -0.70
C ASN A 580 24.64 23.40 -0.90
N ILE A 581 23.53 23.11 -1.62
CA ILE A 581 22.93 21.76 -1.73
C ILE A 581 22.90 21.20 -3.14
N SER A 582 23.30 21.98 -4.17
CA SER A 582 23.33 21.50 -5.55
C SER A 582 24.26 20.29 -5.69
N GLY A 583 23.75 19.20 -6.27
CA GLY A 583 24.45 17.91 -6.41
C GLY A 583 24.63 17.09 -5.13
N LYS A 584 24.14 17.58 -3.96
CA LYS A 584 24.19 16.85 -2.70
C LYS A 584 23.12 15.78 -2.63
N ILE A 585 23.48 14.60 -2.10
CA ILE A 585 22.60 13.46 -1.97
C ILE A 585 21.97 13.41 -0.58
N PHE A 586 20.65 13.48 -0.54
CA PHE A 586 19.83 13.43 0.65
C PHE A 586 19.10 12.10 0.78
N VAL A 587 19.01 11.56 1.98
CA VAL A 587 18.12 10.45 2.31
C VAL A 587 17.13 10.92 3.35
N LEU A 588 15.86 10.72 3.10
CA LEU A 588 14.78 11.08 4.01
C LEU A 588 14.36 9.84 4.80
N THR A 589 14.29 9.94 6.14
CA THR A 589 13.85 8.83 7.00
C THR A 589 13.08 9.31 8.21
N GLY A 590 12.18 8.45 8.70
CA GLY A 590 11.31 8.79 9.82
C GLY A 590 10.14 9.69 9.45
N LYS A 591 9.36 10.05 10.46
CA LYS A 591 8.19 10.93 10.31
C LYS A 591 8.67 12.38 10.38
N MET A 592 8.37 13.14 9.36
CA MET A 592 8.77 14.54 9.23
C MET A 592 7.54 15.46 9.34
N PRO A 593 7.71 16.74 9.70
CA PRO A 593 6.61 17.71 9.83
C PRO A 593 5.75 17.86 8.56
N LYS A 594 6.39 17.88 7.38
CA LYS A 594 5.72 17.90 6.08
C LYS A 594 5.69 16.50 5.45
N LYS A 595 4.86 16.29 4.44
CA LYS A 595 4.85 15.03 3.69
C LYS A 595 6.20 14.80 3.00
N ARG A 596 6.60 13.53 2.91
CA ARG A 596 7.89 13.15 2.30
C ARG A 596 8.06 13.73 0.90
N ASN A 597 7.01 13.68 0.08
CA ASN A 597 7.02 14.22 -1.28
C ASN A 597 7.29 15.75 -1.31
N GLU A 598 6.88 16.48 -0.27
CA GLU A 598 7.13 17.93 -0.18
C GLU A 598 8.61 18.19 0.04
N TYR A 599 9.27 17.46 0.96
CA TYR A 599 10.71 17.55 1.14
C TYR A 599 11.49 17.08 -0.09
N GLU A 600 11.03 16.01 -0.75
CA GLU A 600 11.60 15.55 -2.01
C GLU A 600 11.55 16.66 -3.07
N THR A 601 10.40 17.32 -3.22
CA THR A 601 10.23 18.45 -4.15
C THR A 601 11.10 19.65 -3.75
N MET A 602 11.16 20.00 -2.47
CA MET A 602 11.99 21.11 -1.97
C MET A 602 13.48 20.90 -2.26
N ILE A 603 14.00 19.69 -1.96
CA ILE A 603 15.40 19.33 -2.21
C ILE A 603 15.68 19.34 -3.72
N THR A 604 14.83 18.71 -4.52
CA THR A 604 15.04 18.58 -5.97
C THR A 604 14.91 19.92 -6.71
N SER A 605 13.98 20.79 -6.29
CA SER A 605 13.83 22.12 -6.89
C SER A 605 15.04 23.04 -6.65
N LYS A 606 15.89 22.70 -5.65
CA LYS A 606 17.13 23.43 -5.33
C LYS A 606 18.39 22.70 -5.81
N GLY A 607 18.24 21.69 -6.66
CA GLY A 607 19.37 20.95 -7.27
C GLY A 607 19.95 19.83 -6.40
N GLY A 608 19.33 19.48 -5.27
CA GLY A 608 19.68 18.32 -4.46
C GLY A 608 19.10 17.03 -5.00
N ILE A 609 19.70 15.90 -4.69
CA ILE A 609 19.30 14.55 -5.13
C ILE A 609 18.71 13.78 -3.93
N VAL A 610 17.54 13.18 -4.07
CA VAL A 610 16.93 12.35 -3.01
C VAL A 610 17.09 10.87 -3.32
N ALA A 611 17.78 10.13 -2.43
CA ALA A 611 17.99 8.69 -2.53
C ALA A 611 17.13 7.90 -1.52
N GLY A 612 16.78 6.67 -1.88
CA GLY A 612 15.93 5.79 -1.05
C GLY A 612 16.66 5.20 0.16
N SER A 613 18.00 5.04 0.10
CA SER A 613 18.80 4.43 1.15
C SER A 613 20.15 5.13 1.35
N VAL A 614 20.71 4.98 2.56
CA VAL A 614 22.03 5.57 2.92
C VAL A 614 23.15 4.76 2.30
N SER A 615 24.04 5.43 1.56
CA SER A 615 25.25 4.90 0.93
C SER A 615 26.49 5.74 1.29
N LYS A 616 27.67 5.33 0.82
CA LYS A 616 28.89 6.11 1.00
C LYS A 616 28.84 7.50 0.33
N ASN A 617 27.97 7.65 -0.66
CA ASN A 617 27.81 8.89 -1.41
C ASN A 617 26.70 9.79 -0.83
N THR A 618 26.03 9.39 0.24
CA THR A 618 24.98 10.18 0.90
C THR A 618 25.60 11.30 1.71
N ASP A 619 25.31 12.55 1.38
CA ASP A 619 25.81 13.73 2.10
C ASP A 619 25.00 13.98 3.37
N TYR A 620 23.68 13.87 3.28
CA TYR A 620 22.76 14.18 4.38
C TYR A 620 21.72 13.10 4.61
N LEU A 621 21.54 12.72 5.87
CA LEU A 621 20.36 11.98 6.31
C LEU A 621 19.42 12.94 7.04
N VAL A 622 18.28 13.22 6.44
CA VAL A 622 17.23 14.05 7.05
C VAL A 622 16.37 13.17 7.93
N ILE A 623 16.32 13.50 9.20
CA ILE A 623 15.60 12.71 10.21
C ILE A 623 15.10 13.63 11.33
N ALA A 624 13.84 13.47 11.75
CA ALA A 624 13.24 14.33 12.77
C ALA A 624 13.93 14.23 14.13
N ASP A 625 14.47 13.06 14.48
CA ASP A 625 15.31 12.87 15.67
C ASP A 625 16.73 12.43 15.27
N VAL A 626 17.66 13.35 15.30
CA VAL A 626 19.07 13.10 14.99
C VAL A 626 19.75 12.10 15.95
N ARG A 627 19.15 11.80 17.10
CA ARG A 627 19.62 10.79 18.06
C ARG A 627 19.03 9.41 17.77
N SER A 628 18.13 9.28 16.78
CA SER A 628 17.49 8.03 16.40
C SER A 628 18.49 6.89 16.23
N THR A 629 18.08 5.70 16.67
CA THR A 629 18.82 4.44 16.51
C THR A 629 18.29 3.60 15.34
N SER A 630 17.51 4.19 14.43
CA SER A 630 17.00 3.51 13.23
C SER A 630 18.16 2.95 12.40
N SER A 631 17.89 1.89 11.64
CA SER A 631 18.91 1.23 10.81
C SER A 631 19.60 2.20 9.83
N LYS A 632 18.84 3.17 9.27
CA LYS A 632 19.38 4.21 8.40
C LYS A 632 20.24 5.21 9.17
N ALA A 633 19.84 5.62 10.36
CA ALA A 633 20.61 6.53 11.20
C ALA A 633 21.92 5.90 11.70
N VAL A 634 21.88 4.63 12.11
CA VAL A 634 23.09 3.87 12.49
C VAL A 634 24.03 3.70 11.30
N LYS A 635 23.48 3.36 10.11
CA LYS A 635 24.27 3.24 8.89
C LYS A 635 24.90 4.57 8.48
N ALA A 636 24.14 5.67 8.58
CA ALA A 636 24.62 7.02 8.28
C ALA A 636 25.80 7.42 9.18
N ARG A 637 25.67 7.24 10.50
CA ARG A 637 26.78 7.51 11.44
C ARG A 637 28.02 6.65 11.14
N LYS A 638 27.82 5.36 10.80
CA LYS A 638 28.93 4.46 10.45
C LYS A 638 29.64 4.88 9.16
N LEU A 639 28.94 5.51 8.23
CA LEU A 639 29.47 5.98 6.95
C LEU A 639 29.95 7.44 6.99
N GLY A 640 29.77 8.14 8.11
CA GLY A 640 30.14 9.56 8.25
C GLY A 640 29.16 10.53 7.59
N THR A 641 27.97 10.05 7.18
CA THR A 641 26.89 10.88 6.61
C THR A 641 26.37 11.85 7.67
N LYS A 642 26.21 13.13 7.32
CA LYS A 642 25.70 14.15 8.23
C LYS A 642 24.19 13.95 8.47
N LEU A 643 23.79 13.81 9.75
CA LEU A 643 22.38 13.77 10.13
C LEU A 643 21.92 15.21 10.37
N ILE A 644 20.78 15.57 9.76
CA ILE A 644 20.14 16.88 9.92
C ILE A 644 18.65 16.72 10.21
N SER A 645 18.10 17.68 10.96
CA SER A 645 16.66 17.73 11.19
C SER A 645 15.92 18.30 9.95
N PRO A 646 14.60 18.13 9.85
CA PRO A 646 13.80 18.78 8.81
C PRO A 646 13.91 20.30 8.84
N GLU A 647 14.04 20.91 10.03
CA GLU A 647 14.22 22.35 10.21
C GLU A 647 15.62 22.79 9.69
N GLU A 648 16.67 22.06 10.05
CA GLU A 648 18.02 22.29 9.52
C GLU A 648 18.08 22.10 7.99
N LEU A 649 17.27 21.18 7.43
CA LEU A 649 17.13 21.05 5.99
C LEU A 649 16.48 22.29 5.39
N GLU A 650 15.39 22.81 5.98
CA GLU A 650 14.71 24.02 5.50
C GLU A 650 15.60 25.27 5.58
N GLU A 651 16.49 25.36 6.56
CA GLU A 651 17.50 26.40 6.65
C GLU A 651 18.63 26.25 5.59
N LEU A 652 18.86 25.04 5.14
CA LEU A 652 19.89 24.71 4.15
C LEU A 652 19.40 24.94 2.71
N LEU A 653 18.06 24.90 2.52
CA LEU A 653 17.36 25.10 1.25
C LEU A 653 17.09 26.58 0.96
#